data_b622a60fc600c8b84c37f5f24a6c7b3d
#
_entry.id   b622a60fc600c8b84c37f5f24a6c7b3d
#
_cell.length_a   1.000
_cell.length_b   1.000
_cell.length_c   1.000
_cell.angle_alpha   90.00
_cell.angle_beta   90.00
_cell.angle_gamma   90.00
#
_symmetry.space_group_name_H-M   'P 1'
#
loop_
_entity.id
_entity.type
_entity.pdbx_description
1 polymer ?
#
loop_
_entity_poly.entity_id
_entity_poly.type
_entity_poly.pdbx_seq_one_letter_code
_entity_poly.pdbx_strand_id
1 'polypeptide(L)'
;MTRTKPLWKADDQKARLSELTAQSDDSAKDHALRRDVRSLGALLGRVLVEQAGPELFDTVEALRRLMIRHRERVAHNPAVGGGHGELMVRARAMISEMDVTRAYQVTKAFAIYFELTNLAETNHRKRRRRARQLHRQRALPGSFHGTLLRMKEAGMPAEAAEAALRKIMVSPVFTAHPTEVARQTVLVKRRRIAEQLERLDRLPLTVGEALRCEQIIHAEIAALWQTDEVRQTKPTVDDEIRMGLRYFRLSLFETLPRIYTEVAESLREVYGTSLEVAELPNLLGFGSWIGGDRDGNPLVKPEHIKDALELARTVILREYVRQVEFLSDCLSSSLRQVQASAELLSLLVRYERAMPGVPKLWGPGNTAEHYRQFLSYVVHRLERSREGPGTQGSYEQATEFEADLLLLRSSLMANRGERLAEAFVDPLLRELRTFGFHLHVLDIRQHARVHAEVLREINRQNIDARKEEPRNPELRKNKLRKAELRETAPVLAAGAALPDSGEKGSAQTRELIDTFHTIHELKQTYPAQSIRQYIISGAESEEDVLNVVRLAAACGVSLAGSGGGKNAGDPGLMPVPLFESIESLRAAGGVMRQLWRDPEYQSLLDSWGRWQEVMLGYSDSNKDGGMLTSTWELHKAHRELHRAAQECGVQLRLFHGRGGTVGRGGGPTHSAILAQPEGGFSGRIRITEQGEVLNWKYADAVLAEWNLELMIAASLEALARPGSLQEKNQMHWEEAMEEMSEEAYRVYRGDIAENEDVLEYFEQATPVHELDAARIGSRPSRRTKGRRLEDLRAIPWVFGWMQSRHAVPAWYGVGRGIESFAKKGKSEQRLLREMLKGFALFGDLISNVELGMAKADLHIARVYSELVRDAGLRTRVFSMLEDEFLRSRKMILNISGQRELLARNRVLARSIHLRNPYVDPMSLIQVELMRRKQQGEEPTKLEYPLGATINGIAAGLHNTG
;
A
#
# COMPACT_ATOMS: atom_id res chain seq x y z
N MET A 1 1.31 13.34 49.67
CA MET A 1 1.04 12.98 48.27
C MET A 1 -0.10 11.96 48.23
N THR A 2 -1.30 12.40 47.93
CA THR A 2 -2.48 11.56 47.73
C THR A 2 -2.21 10.62 46.54
N ARG A 3 -2.18 9.32 46.79
CA ARG A 3 -2.06 8.31 45.73
C ARG A 3 -3.24 8.48 44.77
N THR A 4 -3.00 9.17 43.66
CA THR A 4 -3.98 9.26 42.56
C THR A 4 -4.29 7.85 42.06
N LYS A 5 -5.57 7.49 42.03
CA LYS A 5 -6.00 6.20 41.45
C LYS A 5 -5.64 6.19 39.96
N PRO A 6 -5.09 5.09 39.43
CA PRO A 6 -4.77 4.99 38.00
C PRO A 6 -6.04 5.16 37.15
N LEU A 7 -5.90 5.78 35.99
CA LEU A 7 -6.98 5.96 35.03
C LEU A 7 -7.46 4.62 34.47
N TRP A 8 -6.55 3.67 34.32
CA TRP A 8 -6.88 2.26 34.02
C TRP A 8 -7.09 1.54 35.36
N LYS A 9 -8.34 1.31 35.72
CA LYS A 9 -8.66 0.62 36.98
C LYS A 9 -8.13 -0.83 36.99
N ALA A 10 -7.28 -1.13 37.94
CA ALA A 10 -6.76 -2.49 38.16
C ALA A 10 -7.52 -3.24 39.26
N ASP A 11 -8.42 -2.55 39.99
CA ASP A 11 -9.08 -3.06 41.21
C ASP A 11 -10.00 -4.25 40.93
N ASP A 12 -10.66 -4.30 39.74
CA ASP A 12 -11.55 -5.42 39.36
C ASP A 12 -10.99 -6.16 38.16
N GLN A 13 -10.16 -7.14 38.42
CA GLN A 13 -9.52 -7.98 37.41
C GLN A 13 -10.52 -8.85 36.65
N LYS A 14 -11.58 -9.32 37.33
CA LYS A 14 -12.61 -10.18 36.73
C LYS A 14 -13.49 -9.41 35.76
N ALA A 15 -13.96 -8.22 36.14
CA ALA A 15 -14.71 -7.34 35.25
C ALA A 15 -13.87 -6.93 34.03
N ARG A 16 -12.59 -6.62 34.23
CA ARG A 16 -11.68 -6.30 33.15
C ARG A 16 -11.45 -7.46 32.19
N LEU A 17 -11.25 -8.66 32.69
CA LEU A 17 -11.12 -9.85 31.86
C LEU A 17 -12.38 -10.06 31.01
N SER A 18 -13.57 -9.91 31.60
CA SER A 18 -14.85 -9.99 30.91
C SER A 18 -14.96 -8.97 29.76
N GLU A 19 -14.56 -7.71 29.98
CA GLU A 19 -14.53 -6.69 28.90
C GLU A 19 -13.58 -7.06 27.77
N LEU A 20 -12.38 -7.56 28.09
CA LEU A 20 -11.36 -7.92 27.11
C LEU A 20 -11.77 -9.13 26.26
N THR A 21 -12.51 -10.07 26.84
CA THR A 21 -12.95 -11.33 26.20
C THR A 21 -14.39 -11.29 25.69
N ALA A 22 -15.14 -10.20 25.92
CA ALA A 22 -16.54 -10.04 25.50
C ALA A 22 -16.72 -10.34 24.00
N GLN A 23 -17.85 -11.00 23.63
CA GLN A 23 -18.15 -11.35 22.24
C GLN A 23 -18.64 -10.14 21.43
N SER A 24 -18.72 -10.30 20.11
CA SER A 24 -19.08 -9.23 19.18
C SER A 24 -20.45 -8.62 19.41
N ASP A 25 -21.39 -9.39 19.97
CA ASP A 25 -22.78 -8.98 20.18
C ASP A 25 -23.01 -8.36 21.57
N ASP A 26 -22.02 -8.39 22.43
CA ASP A 26 -22.08 -7.84 23.78
C ASP A 26 -21.73 -6.33 23.76
N SER A 27 -22.56 -5.49 24.40
CA SER A 27 -22.31 -4.06 24.57
C SER A 27 -21.04 -3.78 25.39
N ALA A 28 -20.62 -4.72 26.23
CA ALA A 28 -19.42 -4.66 27.06
C ALA A 28 -18.12 -4.60 26.21
N LYS A 29 -18.15 -5.10 24.97
CA LYS A 29 -16.98 -5.11 24.06
C LYS A 29 -16.34 -3.74 23.89
N ASP A 30 -17.15 -2.67 23.88
CA ASP A 30 -16.68 -1.30 23.64
C ASP A 30 -16.22 -0.58 24.92
N HIS A 31 -16.43 -1.15 26.10
CA HIS A 31 -16.06 -0.50 27.36
C HIS A 31 -14.54 -0.25 27.44
N ALA A 32 -13.73 -1.22 27.02
CA ALA A 32 -12.28 -1.09 27.01
C ALA A 32 -11.81 0.03 26.05
N LEU A 33 -12.41 0.14 24.87
CA LEU A 33 -12.11 1.24 23.93
C LEU A 33 -12.48 2.60 24.51
N ARG A 34 -13.69 2.71 25.07
CA ARG A 34 -14.15 3.97 25.67
C ARG A 34 -13.27 4.40 26.84
N ARG A 35 -12.77 3.44 27.62
CA ARG A 35 -11.83 3.70 28.72
C ARG A 35 -10.51 4.24 28.17
N ASP A 36 -9.92 3.58 27.17
CA ASP A 36 -8.65 4.01 26.58
C ASP A 36 -8.75 5.42 26.02
N VAL A 37 -9.76 5.70 25.19
CA VAL A 37 -9.96 7.04 24.60
C VAL A 37 -10.14 8.11 25.68
N ARG A 38 -10.93 7.82 26.73
CA ARG A 38 -11.15 8.75 27.84
C ARG A 38 -9.87 8.99 28.64
N SER A 39 -9.12 7.92 28.94
CA SER A 39 -7.91 8.03 29.74
C SER A 39 -6.79 8.73 28.99
N LEU A 40 -6.61 8.43 27.71
CA LEU A 40 -5.65 9.11 26.83
C LEU A 40 -6.01 10.59 26.65
N GLY A 41 -7.30 10.90 26.46
CA GLY A 41 -7.78 12.29 26.39
C GLY A 41 -7.54 13.06 27.70
N ALA A 42 -7.74 12.41 28.86
CA ALA A 42 -7.45 13.04 30.15
C ALA A 42 -5.94 13.30 30.36
N LEU A 43 -5.07 12.39 29.91
CA LEU A 43 -3.61 12.61 29.95
C LEU A 43 -3.19 13.73 29.00
N LEU A 44 -3.75 13.78 27.79
CA LEU A 44 -3.51 14.89 26.87
C LEU A 44 -3.94 16.23 27.48
N GLY A 45 -5.13 16.29 28.11
CA GLY A 45 -5.59 17.49 28.79
C GLY A 45 -4.62 17.99 29.86
N ARG A 46 -4.04 17.07 30.67
CA ARG A 46 -2.99 17.42 31.63
C ARG A 46 -1.74 17.98 30.95
N VAL A 47 -1.29 17.34 29.87
CA VAL A 47 -0.13 17.82 29.11
C VAL A 47 -0.39 19.23 28.53
N LEU A 48 -1.59 19.49 28.00
CA LEU A 48 -1.92 20.84 27.49
C LEU A 48 -1.83 21.91 28.57
N VAL A 49 -2.36 21.62 29.76
CA VAL A 49 -2.27 22.55 30.90
C VAL A 49 -0.83 22.72 31.34
N GLU A 50 -0.05 21.66 31.44
CA GLU A 50 1.35 21.69 31.87
C GLU A 50 2.28 22.41 30.89
N GLN A 51 2.06 22.20 29.57
CA GLN A 51 2.98 22.67 28.53
C GLN A 51 2.57 24.01 27.88
N ALA A 52 1.28 24.37 27.89
CA ALA A 52 0.77 25.53 27.19
C ALA A 52 -0.25 26.36 27.99
N GLY A 53 -0.49 25.98 29.22
CA GLY A 53 -1.38 26.69 30.15
C GLY A 53 -2.86 26.33 30.04
N PRO A 54 -3.65 26.68 31.07
CA PRO A 54 -5.08 26.35 31.13
C PRO A 54 -5.90 27.02 30.02
N GLU A 55 -5.53 28.20 29.57
CA GLU A 55 -6.26 28.96 28.52
C GLU A 55 -6.33 28.20 27.20
N LEU A 56 -5.24 27.49 26.79
CA LEU A 56 -5.26 26.66 25.60
C LEU A 56 -6.22 25.48 25.77
N PHE A 57 -6.15 24.83 26.93
CA PHE A 57 -7.04 23.72 27.25
C PHE A 57 -8.52 24.15 27.21
N ASP A 58 -8.86 25.28 27.80
CA ASP A 58 -10.21 25.83 27.79
C ASP A 58 -10.70 26.20 26.40
N THR A 59 -9.82 26.70 25.53
CA THR A 59 -10.10 27.00 24.13
C THR A 59 -10.41 25.74 23.34
N VAL A 60 -9.58 24.70 23.47
CA VAL A 60 -9.77 23.42 22.82
C VAL A 60 -11.09 22.75 23.27
N GLU A 61 -11.38 22.80 24.58
CA GLU A 61 -12.60 22.22 25.14
C GLU A 61 -13.87 23.02 24.75
N ALA A 62 -13.77 24.32 24.62
CA ALA A 62 -14.87 25.16 24.13
C ALA A 62 -15.23 24.84 22.69
N LEU A 63 -14.22 24.79 21.78
CA LEU A 63 -14.42 24.42 20.37
C LEU A 63 -14.97 23.01 20.26
N ARG A 64 -14.40 22.05 20.99
CA ARG A 64 -14.88 20.65 21.01
C ARG A 64 -16.36 20.57 21.39
N ARG A 65 -16.76 21.23 22.47
CA ARG A 65 -18.16 21.24 22.95
C ARG A 65 -19.10 21.90 21.95
N LEU A 66 -18.68 23.00 21.30
CA LEU A 66 -19.47 23.66 20.27
C LEU A 66 -19.73 22.75 19.10
N MET A 67 -18.70 22.01 18.61
CA MET A 67 -18.85 21.12 17.47
C MET A 67 -19.65 19.87 17.80
N ILE A 68 -19.54 19.29 19.01
CA ILE A 68 -20.40 18.19 19.44
C ILE A 68 -21.88 18.64 19.41
N ARG A 69 -22.21 19.78 20.04
CA ARG A 69 -23.59 20.30 20.06
C ARG A 69 -24.09 20.64 18.65
N HIS A 70 -23.23 21.18 17.80
CA HIS A 70 -23.56 21.42 16.39
C HIS A 70 -23.96 20.13 15.68
N ARG A 71 -23.17 19.09 15.81
CA ARG A 71 -23.42 17.77 15.20
C ARG A 71 -24.68 17.10 15.75
N GLU A 72 -24.94 17.20 17.03
CA GLU A 72 -26.17 16.71 17.64
C GLU A 72 -27.40 17.43 17.07
N ARG A 73 -27.36 18.74 16.90
CA ARG A 73 -28.45 19.52 16.29
C ARG A 73 -28.69 19.15 14.82
N VAL A 74 -27.63 19.03 14.03
CA VAL A 74 -27.71 18.62 12.62
C VAL A 74 -28.30 17.20 12.49
N ALA A 75 -27.92 16.28 13.36
CA ALA A 75 -28.47 14.92 13.36
C ALA A 75 -29.99 14.88 13.65
N HIS A 76 -30.49 15.79 14.53
CA HIS A 76 -31.89 15.86 14.84
C HIS A 76 -32.73 16.69 13.86
N ASN A 77 -32.13 17.68 13.21
CA ASN A 77 -32.80 18.54 12.22
C ASN A 77 -31.83 18.95 11.10
N PRO A 78 -31.76 18.19 10.00
CA PRO A 78 -30.84 18.47 8.88
C PRO A 78 -31.04 19.87 8.24
N ALA A 79 -32.22 20.43 8.32
CA ALA A 79 -32.51 21.78 7.75
C ALA A 79 -31.81 22.93 8.50
N VAL A 80 -31.41 22.69 9.76
CA VAL A 80 -30.72 23.71 10.59
C VAL A 80 -29.20 23.71 10.37
N GLY A 81 -28.69 22.74 9.63
CA GLY A 81 -27.27 22.48 9.45
C GLY A 81 -26.54 23.33 8.41
N GLY A 82 -27.16 24.36 7.84
CA GLY A 82 -26.47 25.28 6.94
C GLY A 82 -25.26 25.93 7.61
N GLY A 83 -24.18 26.23 6.86
CA GLY A 83 -22.94 26.82 7.36
C GLY A 83 -23.07 28.14 8.16
N HIS A 84 -24.27 28.58 8.37
CA HIS A 84 -24.67 29.77 9.12
C HIS A 84 -25.40 29.47 10.44
N GLY A 85 -25.46 28.18 10.88
CA GLY A 85 -26.01 27.87 12.19
C GLY A 85 -25.27 28.57 13.32
N GLU A 86 -26.02 29.11 14.32
CA GLU A 86 -25.49 29.90 15.44
C GLU A 86 -24.19 29.34 16.06
N LEU A 87 -24.12 27.99 16.27
CA LEU A 87 -22.97 27.35 16.86
C LEU A 87 -21.74 27.35 15.92
N MET A 88 -21.97 27.21 14.60
CA MET A 88 -20.92 27.31 13.60
C MET A 88 -20.38 28.73 13.49
N VAL A 89 -21.25 29.74 13.47
CA VAL A 89 -20.86 31.15 13.46
C VAL A 89 -20.02 31.48 14.71
N ARG A 90 -20.43 31.01 15.87
CA ARG A 90 -19.67 31.20 17.12
C ARG A 90 -18.30 30.54 17.09
N ALA A 91 -18.20 29.29 16.55
CA ALA A 91 -16.90 28.61 16.42
C ALA A 91 -15.97 29.37 15.46
N ARG A 92 -16.50 29.86 14.33
CA ARG A 92 -15.76 30.67 13.35
C ARG A 92 -15.27 31.99 13.95
N ALA A 93 -16.12 32.67 14.72
CA ALA A 93 -15.73 33.88 15.42
C ALA A 93 -14.56 33.65 16.41
N MET A 94 -14.64 32.59 17.22
CA MET A 94 -13.54 32.22 18.11
C MET A 94 -12.24 31.94 17.36
N ILE A 95 -12.32 31.31 16.18
CA ILE A 95 -11.14 30.98 15.37
C ILE A 95 -10.56 32.21 14.69
N SER A 96 -11.41 33.14 14.20
CA SER A 96 -10.95 34.38 13.55
C SER A 96 -10.22 35.32 14.51
N GLU A 97 -10.53 35.25 15.81
CA GLU A 97 -9.87 36.02 16.87
C GLU A 97 -8.51 35.44 17.29
N MET A 98 -8.19 34.20 16.89
CA MET A 98 -6.91 33.56 17.24
C MET A 98 -5.76 34.15 16.43
N ASP A 99 -4.63 34.38 17.08
CA ASP A 99 -3.38 34.56 16.35
C ASP A 99 -2.90 33.24 15.73
N VAL A 100 -1.92 33.33 14.86
CA VAL A 100 -1.38 32.16 14.11
C VAL A 100 -0.79 31.10 15.03
N THR A 101 -0.15 31.53 16.12
CA THR A 101 0.46 30.60 17.10
C THR A 101 -0.62 29.85 17.86
N ARG A 102 -1.68 30.51 18.28
CA ARG A 102 -2.81 29.88 18.99
C ARG A 102 -3.56 28.92 18.05
N ALA A 103 -3.81 29.31 16.81
CA ALA A 103 -4.42 28.46 15.80
C ALA A 103 -3.60 27.15 15.55
N TYR A 104 -2.27 27.26 15.49
CA TYR A 104 -1.37 26.12 15.42
C TYR A 104 -1.47 25.23 16.66
N GLN A 105 -1.41 25.80 17.87
CA GLN A 105 -1.48 25.05 19.13
C GLN A 105 -2.80 24.26 19.27
N VAL A 106 -3.92 24.88 18.90
CA VAL A 106 -5.24 24.23 18.91
C VAL A 106 -5.28 23.09 17.90
N THR A 107 -4.76 23.32 16.69
CA THR A 107 -4.65 22.28 15.65
C THR A 107 -3.83 21.10 16.16
N LYS A 108 -2.67 21.35 16.76
CA LYS A 108 -1.78 20.34 17.31
C LYS A 108 -2.45 19.52 18.43
N ALA A 109 -3.23 20.16 19.29
CA ALA A 109 -3.98 19.44 20.32
C ALA A 109 -4.98 18.43 19.73
N PHE A 110 -5.73 18.84 18.70
CA PHE A 110 -6.65 17.95 18.01
C PHE A 110 -5.92 16.86 17.22
N ALA A 111 -4.80 17.17 16.57
CA ALA A 111 -3.98 16.19 15.84
C ALA A 111 -3.46 15.09 16.79
N ILE A 112 -2.88 15.46 17.94
CA ILE A 112 -2.42 14.50 18.96
C ILE A 112 -3.58 13.68 19.51
N TYR A 113 -4.74 14.29 19.75
CA TYR A 113 -5.93 13.55 20.16
C TYR A 113 -6.30 12.46 19.15
N PHE A 114 -6.22 12.72 17.86
CA PHE A 114 -6.46 11.70 16.83
C PHE A 114 -5.41 10.62 16.82
N GLU A 115 -4.14 10.96 16.99
CA GLU A 115 -3.09 9.98 17.11
C GLU A 115 -3.34 9.00 18.26
N LEU A 116 -3.75 9.51 19.40
CA LEU A 116 -4.07 8.70 20.59
C LEU A 116 -5.34 7.86 20.39
N THR A 117 -6.36 8.42 19.75
CA THR A 117 -7.60 7.69 19.43
C THR A 117 -7.34 6.56 18.43
N ASN A 118 -6.50 6.80 17.42
CA ASN A 118 -6.08 5.80 16.46
C ASN A 118 -5.35 4.63 17.12
N LEU A 119 -4.49 4.92 18.11
CA LEU A 119 -3.83 3.88 18.91
C LEU A 119 -4.83 3.07 19.74
N ALA A 120 -5.78 3.73 20.39
CA ALA A 120 -6.83 3.06 21.17
C ALA A 120 -7.70 2.14 20.28
N GLU A 121 -8.10 2.60 19.10
CA GLU A 121 -8.86 1.79 18.13
C GLU A 121 -8.03 0.61 17.62
N THR A 122 -6.75 0.81 17.33
CA THR A 122 -5.83 -0.24 16.93
C THR A 122 -5.70 -1.32 18.01
N ASN A 123 -5.46 -0.91 19.26
CA ASN A 123 -5.39 -1.83 20.39
C ASN A 123 -6.73 -2.57 20.59
N HIS A 124 -7.85 -1.87 20.39
CA HIS A 124 -9.16 -2.51 20.47
C HIS A 124 -9.38 -3.58 19.38
N ARG A 125 -8.91 -3.36 18.16
CA ARG A 125 -8.94 -4.37 17.08
C ARG A 125 -8.17 -5.62 17.48
N LYS A 126 -6.98 -5.47 18.08
CA LYS A 126 -6.18 -6.59 18.61
C LYS A 126 -6.93 -7.37 19.69
N ARG A 127 -7.58 -6.67 20.63
CA ARG A 127 -8.44 -7.29 21.66
C ARG A 127 -9.56 -8.10 21.03
N ARG A 128 -10.23 -7.54 20.01
CA ARG A 128 -11.34 -8.23 19.33
C ARG A 128 -10.87 -9.48 18.60
N ARG A 129 -9.70 -9.43 17.94
CA ARG A 129 -9.10 -10.62 17.33
C ARG A 129 -8.80 -11.68 18.38
N ARG A 130 -8.12 -11.31 19.47
CA ARG A 130 -7.78 -12.24 20.56
C ARG A 130 -9.02 -12.85 21.22
N ALA A 131 -10.03 -12.03 21.51
CA ALA A 131 -11.30 -12.50 22.08
C ALA A 131 -11.99 -13.54 21.19
N ARG A 132 -11.94 -13.39 19.87
CA ARG A 132 -12.49 -14.34 18.92
C ARG A 132 -11.68 -15.62 18.82
N GLN A 133 -10.35 -15.54 18.84
CA GLN A 133 -9.47 -16.72 18.87
C GLN A 133 -9.71 -17.58 20.11
N LEU A 134 -10.04 -16.97 21.26
CA LEU A 134 -10.41 -17.69 22.48
C LEU A 134 -11.75 -18.47 22.34
N HIS A 135 -12.60 -18.08 21.39
CA HIS A 135 -13.94 -18.70 21.17
C HIS A 135 -13.97 -19.36 19.79
N ARG A 136 -13.09 -20.33 19.57
CA ARG A 136 -12.84 -21.04 18.29
C ARG A 136 -14.08 -21.56 17.54
N GLN A 137 -15.24 -21.66 18.16
CA GLN A 137 -16.47 -22.18 17.54
C GLN A 137 -17.06 -21.25 16.46
N ARG A 138 -16.60 -20.01 16.33
CA ARG A 138 -17.03 -19.07 15.27
C ARG A 138 -15.78 -18.51 14.58
N ALA A 139 -15.41 -19.16 13.50
CA ALA A 139 -14.33 -18.66 12.65
C ALA A 139 -14.58 -17.20 12.21
N LEU A 140 -13.54 -16.41 12.21
CA LEU A 140 -13.58 -15.02 11.73
C LEU A 140 -13.96 -15.02 10.22
N PRO A 141 -14.97 -14.27 9.79
CA PRO A 141 -15.21 -14.07 8.36
C PRO A 141 -13.95 -13.52 7.69
N GLY A 142 -13.48 -14.19 6.63
CA GLY A 142 -12.27 -13.81 5.90
C GLY A 142 -10.95 -14.29 6.50
N SER A 143 -10.91 -14.93 7.69
CA SER A 143 -9.71 -15.59 8.19
C SER A 143 -9.37 -16.82 7.34
N PHE A 144 -8.10 -17.23 7.35
CA PHE A 144 -7.66 -18.40 6.60
C PHE A 144 -8.39 -19.67 7.08
N HIS A 145 -8.46 -19.88 8.39
CA HIS A 145 -9.22 -20.98 9.01
C HIS A 145 -10.70 -20.97 8.59
N GLY A 146 -11.35 -19.78 8.63
CA GLY A 146 -12.77 -19.65 8.22
C GLY A 146 -12.97 -19.90 6.74
N THR A 147 -12.01 -19.56 5.89
CA THR A 147 -12.05 -19.87 4.46
C THR A 147 -11.97 -21.36 4.22
N LEU A 148 -11.03 -22.08 4.87
CA LEU A 148 -10.94 -23.54 4.77
C LEU A 148 -12.21 -24.24 5.25
N LEU A 149 -12.85 -23.77 6.33
CA LEU A 149 -14.13 -24.33 6.78
C LEU A 149 -15.21 -24.21 5.71
N ARG A 150 -15.37 -23.03 5.10
CA ARG A 150 -16.35 -22.82 4.01
C ARG A 150 -16.04 -23.70 2.79
N MET A 151 -14.78 -23.87 2.43
CA MET A 151 -14.36 -24.74 1.33
C MET A 151 -14.74 -26.19 1.62
N LYS A 152 -14.48 -26.66 2.84
CA LYS A 152 -14.86 -28.02 3.29
C LYS A 152 -16.39 -28.21 3.31
N GLU A 153 -17.12 -27.22 3.82
CA GLU A 153 -18.60 -27.24 3.80
C GLU A 153 -19.17 -27.25 2.36
N ALA A 154 -18.44 -26.62 1.40
CA ALA A 154 -18.77 -26.67 -0.01
C ALA A 154 -18.35 -28.00 -0.70
N GLY A 155 -17.80 -28.97 0.05
CA GLY A 155 -17.44 -30.30 -0.44
C GLY A 155 -16.06 -30.41 -1.06
N MET A 156 -15.16 -29.41 -0.89
CA MET A 156 -13.80 -29.47 -1.43
C MET A 156 -12.95 -30.45 -0.61
N PRO A 157 -12.28 -31.45 -1.24
CA PRO A 157 -11.38 -32.37 -0.55
C PRO A 157 -10.05 -31.72 -0.20
N ALA A 158 -9.30 -32.31 0.73
CA ALA A 158 -8.01 -31.81 1.23
C ALA A 158 -6.99 -31.59 0.08
N GLU A 159 -6.86 -32.55 -0.82
CA GLU A 159 -5.92 -32.52 -1.94
C GLU A 159 -6.19 -31.35 -2.89
N ALA A 160 -7.48 -31.03 -3.11
CA ALA A 160 -7.86 -29.90 -3.95
C ALA A 160 -7.56 -28.55 -3.25
N ALA A 161 -7.76 -28.47 -1.93
CA ALA A 161 -7.42 -27.29 -1.14
C ALA A 161 -5.89 -27.07 -1.12
N GLU A 162 -5.09 -28.11 -0.94
CA GLU A 162 -3.63 -28.05 -1.03
C GLU A 162 -3.14 -27.69 -2.43
N ALA A 163 -3.72 -28.26 -3.48
CA ALA A 163 -3.39 -27.94 -4.86
C ALA A 163 -3.72 -26.47 -5.20
N ALA A 164 -4.82 -25.94 -4.67
CA ALA A 164 -5.16 -24.53 -4.79
C ALA A 164 -4.15 -23.66 -4.03
N LEU A 165 -3.77 -24.04 -2.80
CA LEU A 165 -2.80 -23.31 -1.99
C LEU A 165 -1.42 -23.22 -2.68
N ARG A 166 -0.98 -24.27 -3.37
CA ARG A 166 0.29 -24.28 -4.15
C ARG A 166 0.30 -23.27 -5.31
N LYS A 167 -0.85 -22.79 -5.76
CA LYS A 167 -0.95 -21.76 -6.80
C LYS A 167 -0.94 -20.33 -6.23
N ILE A 168 -1.18 -20.19 -4.93
CA ILE A 168 -1.27 -18.87 -4.30
C ILE A 168 0.11 -18.21 -4.19
N MET A 169 0.17 -16.93 -4.60
CA MET A 169 1.29 -16.03 -4.35
C MET A 169 0.76 -14.60 -4.23
N VAL A 170 0.80 -14.05 -3.05
CA VAL A 170 0.40 -12.66 -2.78
C VAL A 170 1.66 -11.81 -2.62
N SER A 171 1.76 -10.75 -3.38
CA SER A 171 2.93 -9.86 -3.38
C SER A 171 2.52 -8.41 -3.13
N PRO A 172 2.53 -7.93 -1.89
CA PRO A 172 2.43 -6.51 -1.58
C PRO A 172 3.64 -5.76 -2.14
N VAL A 173 3.40 -4.64 -2.83
CA VAL A 173 4.43 -3.79 -3.41
C VAL A 173 4.40 -2.43 -2.74
N PHE A 174 5.44 -2.09 -2.01
CA PHE A 174 5.52 -0.85 -1.23
C PHE A 174 5.84 0.32 -2.14
N THR A 175 5.07 1.38 -2.03
CA THR A 175 5.31 2.61 -2.78
C THR A 175 5.47 3.80 -1.85
N ALA A 176 6.43 4.68 -2.17
CA ALA A 176 6.53 5.97 -1.52
C ALA A 176 5.28 6.79 -1.82
N HIS A 177 4.76 7.46 -0.81
CA HIS A 177 3.57 8.28 -1.00
C HIS A 177 3.79 9.68 -0.40
N PRO A 178 3.46 10.73 -1.17
CA PRO A 178 3.66 12.11 -0.71
C PRO A 178 2.72 12.54 0.41
N THR A 179 1.84 11.66 0.90
CA THR A 179 0.89 11.96 1.98
C THR A 179 1.15 11.16 3.25
N GLU A 180 2.27 10.40 3.36
CA GLU A 180 2.68 9.85 4.65
C GLU A 180 3.27 10.96 5.53
N VAL A 181 2.41 11.50 6.32
CA VAL A 181 2.61 12.70 7.10
C VAL A 181 3.48 12.44 8.34
N ALA A 182 3.41 11.24 8.92
CA ALA A 182 4.00 10.97 10.21
C ALA A 182 5.53 10.89 10.15
N ARG A 183 6.20 11.77 10.90
CA ARG A 183 7.66 11.71 11.11
C ARG A 183 8.04 10.43 11.86
N GLN A 184 9.24 9.89 11.59
CA GLN A 184 9.74 8.71 12.31
C GLN A 184 9.72 8.88 13.82
N THR A 185 10.06 10.05 14.32
CA THR A 185 10.01 10.38 15.75
C THR A 185 8.62 10.24 16.34
N VAL A 186 7.58 10.63 15.59
CA VAL A 186 6.18 10.46 16.00
C VAL A 186 5.80 8.98 16.02
N LEU A 187 6.20 8.22 15.00
CA LEU A 187 5.93 6.77 14.92
C LEU A 187 6.55 5.98 16.08
N VAL A 188 7.78 6.35 16.52
CA VAL A 188 8.43 5.73 17.70
C VAL A 188 7.62 5.99 18.96
N LYS A 189 7.18 7.22 19.20
CA LYS A 189 6.38 7.59 20.38
C LYS A 189 5.04 6.87 20.38
N ARG A 190 4.36 6.83 19.24
CA ARG A 190 3.10 6.06 19.05
C ARG A 190 3.27 4.59 19.40
N ARG A 191 4.34 3.95 18.92
CA ARG A 191 4.64 2.56 19.25
C ARG A 191 4.83 2.36 20.75
N ARG A 192 5.58 3.23 21.42
CA ARG A 192 5.78 3.15 22.86
C ARG A 192 4.48 3.29 23.66
N ILE A 193 3.59 4.18 23.24
CA ILE A 193 2.24 4.30 23.81
C ILE A 193 1.44 3.00 23.58
N ALA A 194 1.46 2.46 22.35
CA ALA A 194 0.75 1.21 22.00
C ALA A 194 1.25 0.03 22.86
N GLU A 195 2.56 -0.10 23.06
CA GLU A 195 3.16 -1.11 23.94
C GLU A 195 2.66 -1.01 25.39
N GLN A 196 2.48 0.22 25.91
CA GLN A 196 1.93 0.39 27.25
C GLN A 196 0.44 0.04 27.29
N LEU A 197 -0.35 0.39 26.27
CA LEU A 197 -1.75 -0.01 26.18
C LEU A 197 -1.91 -1.54 26.17
N GLU A 198 -1.05 -2.25 25.46
CA GLU A 198 -1.03 -3.72 25.46
C GLU A 198 -0.63 -4.31 26.80
N ARG A 199 0.35 -3.69 27.50
CA ARG A 199 0.71 -4.09 28.86
C ARG A 199 -0.44 -3.93 29.85
N LEU A 200 -1.21 -2.85 29.71
CA LEU A 200 -2.41 -2.60 30.51
C LEU A 200 -3.53 -3.64 30.29
N ASP A 201 -3.47 -4.41 29.19
CA ASP A 201 -4.41 -5.51 28.91
C ASP A 201 -3.93 -6.88 29.41
N ARG A 202 -2.70 -6.97 29.88
CA ARG A 202 -2.15 -8.22 30.47
C ARG A 202 -2.60 -8.35 31.92
N LEU A 203 -3.47 -9.33 32.16
CA LEU A 203 -4.01 -9.61 33.49
C LEU A 203 -3.31 -10.83 34.09
N PRO A 204 -3.14 -10.88 35.43
CA PRO A 204 -3.48 -9.86 36.40
C PRO A 204 -2.57 -8.62 36.33
N LEU A 205 -3.15 -7.43 36.55
CA LEU A 205 -2.45 -6.14 36.50
C LEU A 205 -2.44 -5.50 37.88
N THR A 206 -1.26 -5.22 38.42
CA THR A 206 -1.12 -4.54 39.69
C THR A 206 -1.30 -3.02 39.55
N VAL A 207 -1.69 -2.35 40.65
CA VAL A 207 -1.83 -0.87 40.65
C VAL A 207 -0.50 -0.20 40.33
N GLY A 208 0.63 -0.74 40.77
CA GLY A 208 1.96 -0.21 40.49
C GLY A 208 2.33 -0.32 38.99
N GLU A 209 1.97 -1.42 38.35
CA GLU A 209 2.18 -1.58 36.88
C GLU A 209 1.29 -0.61 36.10
N ALA A 210 0.02 -0.51 36.45
CA ALA A 210 -0.89 0.43 35.81
C ALA A 210 -0.37 1.88 35.90
N LEU A 211 0.09 2.30 37.08
CA LEU A 211 0.66 3.64 37.30
C LEU A 211 1.96 3.86 36.48
N ARG A 212 2.84 2.86 36.40
CA ARG A 212 4.05 2.96 35.57
C ARG A 212 3.72 3.09 34.09
N CYS A 213 2.78 2.30 33.57
CA CYS A 213 2.32 2.42 32.17
C CYS A 213 1.72 3.82 31.94
N GLU A 214 0.88 4.31 32.85
CA GLU A 214 0.28 5.65 32.75
C GLU A 214 1.33 6.76 32.74
N GLN A 215 2.36 6.67 33.59
CA GLN A 215 3.48 7.63 33.61
C GLN A 215 4.25 7.63 32.29
N ILE A 216 4.52 6.47 31.71
CA ILE A 216 5.22 6.37 30.42
C ILE A 216 4.33 6.96 29.30
N ILE A 217 3.04 6.63 29.26
CA ILE A 217 2.11 7.21 28.30
C ILE A 217 2.07 8.72 28.42
N HIS A 218 1.99 9.26 29.64
CA HIS A 218 1.97 10.68 29.89
C HIS A 218 3.26 11.37 29.40
N ALA A 219 4.42 10.78 29.67
CA ALA A 219 5.70 11.29 29.18
C ALA A 219 5.80 11.26 27.64
N GLU A 220 5.33 10.19 26.98
CA GLU A 220 5.33 10.13 25.51
C GLU A 220 4.34 11.11 24.88
N ILE A 221 3.19 11.40 25.51
CA ILE A 221 2.26 12.45 25.07
C ILE A 221 2.90 13.84 25.21
N ALA A 222 3.60 14.11 26.33
CA ALA A 222 4.34 15.35 26.48
C ALA A 222 5.45 15.48 25.43
N ALA A 223 6.16 14.40 25.15
CA ALA A 223 7.17 14.37 24.10
C ALA A 223 6.58 14.52 22.69
N LEU A 224 5.35 14.03 22.43
CA LEU A 224 4.62 14.32 21.18
C LEU A 224 4.28 15.81 21.08
N TRP A 225 3.83 16.42 22.18
CA TRP A 225 3.55 17.84 22.20
C TRP A 225 4.78 18.70 21.89
N GLN A 226 5.96 18.31 22.39
CA GLN A 226 7.23 19.01 22.15
C GLN A 226 7.88 18.66 20.79
N THR A 227 7.33 17.71 20.04
CA THR A 227 7.86 17.30 18.73
C THR A 227 7.21 18.11 17.62
N ASP A 228 7.99 18.56 16.64
CA ASP A 228 7.46 19.15 15.43
C ASP A 228 6.70 18.14 14.58
N GLU A 229 5.48 18.47 14.17
CA GLU A 229 4.64 17.61 13.34
C GLU A 229 4.97 17.77 11.85
N VAL A 230 5.21 19.01 11.43
CA VAL A 230 5.55 19.35 10.05
C VAL A 230 7.05 19.25 9.85
N ARG A 231 7.45 18.69 8.71
CA ARG A 231 8.88 18.58 8.36
C ARG A 231 9.44 19.95 7.98
N GLN A 232 10.64 20.27 8.46
CA GLN A 232 11.32 21.51 8.09
C GLN A 232 11.95 21.43 6.70
N THR A 233 12.35 20.23 6.26
CA THR A 233 12.91 19.96 4.94
C THR A 233 12.10 18.87 4.24
N LYS A 234 12.01 18.94 2.91
CA LYS A 234 11.44 17.83 2.11
C LYS A 234 12.29 16.56 2.33
N PRO A 235 11.66 15.38 2.48
CA PRO A 235 12.41 14.13 2.51
C PRO A 235 13.16 13.91 1.20
N THR A 236 14.33 13.31 1.28
CA THR A 236 15.10 12.84 0.12
C THR A 236 14.55 11.48 -0.33
N VAL A 237 14.98 11.01 -1.50
CA VAL A 237 14.66 9.64 -1.97
C VAL A 237 15.24 8.60 -1.02
N ASP A 238 16.44 8.84 -0.47
CA ASP A 238 17.09 7.96 0.52
C ASP A 238 16.28 7.87 1.82
N ASP A 239 15.70 8.98 2.27
CA ASP A 239 14.80 8.97 3.44
C ASP A 239 13.58 8.08 3.18
N GLU A 240 13.01 8.14 1.97
CA GLU A 240 11.88 7.32 1.58
C GLU A 240 12.26 5.83 1.50
N ILE A 241 13.45 5.49 0.95
CA ILE A 241 13.97 4.11 0.91
C ILE A 241 14.11 3.56 2.34
N ARG A 242 14.78 4.29 3.24
CA ARG A 242 14.96 3.88 4.64
C ARG A 242 13.63 3.73 5.37
N MET A 243 12.65 4.56 5.07
CA MET A 243 11.31 4.50 5.66
C MET A 243 10.56 3.25 5.21
N GLY A 244 10.60 2.90 3.92
CA GLY A 244 9.99 1.67 3.39
C GLY A 244 10.61 0.41 3.99
N LEU A 245 11.94 0.34 4.06
CA LEU A 245 12.68 -0.79 4.63
C LEU A 245 12.41 -1.02 6.12
N ARG A 246 11.99 0.02 6.84
CA ARG A 246 11.71 -0.08 8.28
C ARG A 246 10.58 -1.05 8.61
N TYR A 247 9.55 -1.18 7.76
CA TYR A 247 8.41 -2.05 8.02
C TYR A 247 8.81 -3.53 8.08
N PHE A 248 9.84 -3.94 7.36
CA PHE A 248 10.39 -5.30 7.47
C PHE A 248 10.89 -5.59 8.89
N ARG A 249 11.67 -4.66 9.46
CA ARG A 249 12.21 -4.79 10.82
C ARG A 249 11.17 -4.59 11.93
N LEU A 250 10.15 -3.76 11.68
CA LEU A 250 9.12 -3.47 12.68
C LEU A 250 8.17 -4.64 12.92
N SER A 251 7.85 -5.37 11.85
CA SER A 251 6.78 -6.36 11.92
C SER A 251 6.96 -7.56 10.99
N LEU A 252 7.41 -7.37 9.74
CA LEU A 252 7.30 -8.41 8.73
C LEU A 252 8.20 -9.62 9.00
N PHE A 253 9.41 -9.43 9.55
CA PHE A 253 10.28 -10.54 9.94
C PHE A 253 9.62 -11.40 11.04
N GLU A 254 9.01 -10.79 12.04
CA GLU A 254 8.29 -11.49 13.09
C GLU A 254 6.97 -12.12 12.59
N THR A 255 6.31 -11.47 11.65
CA THR A 255 4.98 -11.87 11.15
C THR A 255 5.05 -13.08 10.23
N LEU A 256 6.06 -13.14 9.37
CA LEU A 256 6.12 -14.14 8.30
C LEU A 256 6.07 -15.58 8.82
N PRO A 257 6.93 -16.02 9.78
CA PRO A 257 6.86 -17.38 10.31
C PRO A 257 5.50 -17.71 10.95
N ARG A 258 4.88 -16.75 11.63
CA ARG A 258 3.58 -16.92 12.29
C ARG A 258 2.46 -17.23 11.29
N ILE A 259 2.44 -16.54 10.14
CA ILE A 259 1.46 -16.81 9.08
C ILE A 259 1.58 -18.25 8.58
N TYR A 260 2.78 -18.73 8.32
CA TYR A 260 2.97 -20.10 7.86
C TYR A 260 2.58 -21.13 8.91
N THR A 261 2.84 -20.86 10.19
CA THR A 261 2.35 -21.70 11.30
C THR A 261 0.82 -21.73 11.34
N GLU A 262 0.15 -20.57 11.25
CA GLU A 262 -1.33 -20.46 11.21
C GLU A 262 -1.92 -21.23 10.02
N VAL A 263 -1.27 -21.15 8.86
CA VAL A 263 -1.70 -21.89 7.65
C VAL A 263 -1.60 -23.39 7.86
N ALA A 264 -0.47 -23.90 8.38
CA ALA A 264 -0.27 -25.33 8.65
C ALA A 264 -1.25 -25.84 9.71
N GLU A 265 -1.41 -25.11 10.82
CA GLU A 265 -2.36 -25.45 11.89
C GLU A 265 -3.79 -25.48 11.39
N SER A 266 -4.20 -24.47 10.60
CA SER A 266 -5.55 -24.41 10.03
C SER A 266 -5.85 -25.58 9.09
N LEU A 267 -4.90 -25.97 8.23
CA LEU A 267 -5.02 -27.12 7.36
C LEU A 267 -5.17 -28.42 8.16
N ARG A 268 -4.35 -28.60 9.22
CA ARG A 268 -4.41 -29.74 10.13
C ARG A 268 -5.75 -29.79 10.85
N GLU A 269 -6.22 -28.69 11.40
CA GLU A 269 -7.48 -28.61 12.16
C GLU A 269 -8.71 -28.90 11.26
N VAL A 270 -8.73 -28.36 10.05
CA VAL A 270 -9.91 -28.45 9.17
C VAL A 270 -9.91 -29.74 8.36
N TYR A 271 -8.79 -30.12 7.77
CA TYR A 271 -8.68 -31.25 6.84
C TYR A 271 -7.96 -32.45 7.40
N GLY A 272 -7.27 -32.35 8.54
CA GLY A 272 -6.49 -33.44 9.12
C GLY A 272 -5.18 -33.70 8.38
N THR A 273 -4.65 -32.73 7.62
CA THR A 273 -3.42 -32.88 6.83
C THR A 273 -2.20 -32.92 7.74
N SER A 274 -1.13 -33.61 7.27
CA SER A 274 0.17 -33.66 7.96
C SER A 274 1.21 -32.69 7.40
N LEU A 275 0.78 -31.70 6.60
CA LEU A 275 1.68 -30.77 5.94
C LEU A 275 2.42 -29.89 6.96
N GLU A 276 3.74 -30.01 6.97
CA GLU A 276 4.62 -29.23 7.87
C GLU A 276 4.85 -27.81 7.34
N VAL A 277 5.20 -26.89 8.22
CA VAL A 277 5.53 -25.50 7.85
C VAL A 277 6.64 -25.44 6.80
N ALA A 278 7.65 -26.30 6.90
CA ALA A 278 8.77 -26.37 5.95
C ALA A 278 8.33 -26.79 4.54
N GLU A 279 7.23 -27.54 4.39
CA GLU A 279 6.71 -28.07 3.13
C GLU A 279 5.73 -27.13 2.41
N LEU A 280 5.21 -26.14 3.12
CA LEU A 280 4.29 -25.16 2.53
C LEU A 280 4.96 -24.42 1.34
N PRO A 281 4.23 -24.10 0.28
CA PRO A 281 4.74 -23.27 -0.81
C PRO A 281 5.02 -21.85 -0.34
N ASN A 282 5.77 -21.08 -1.12
CA ASN A 282 5.90 -19.65 -0.85
C ASN A 282 4.60 -18.92 -1.18
N LEU A 283 3.87 -18.50 -0.15
CA LEU A 283 2.56 -17.82 -0.27
C LEU A 283 2.71 -16.30 -0.39
N LEU A 284 3.84 -15.76 0.07
CA LEU A 284 4.12 -14.34 0.14
C LEU A 284 5.43 -13.99 -0.60
N GLY A 285 5.41 -12.86 -1.27
CA GLY A 285 6.59 -12.17 -1.78
C GLY A 285 6.43 -10.68 -1.54
N PHE A 286 7.49 -9.90 -1.67
CA PHE A 286 7.44 -8.46 -1.46
C PHE A 286 8.09 -7.73 -2.62
N GLY A 287 7.53 -6.57 -2.97
CA GLY A 287 8.07 -5.65 -3.95
C GLY A 287 8.18 -4.24 -3.39
N SER A 288 8.95 -3.40 -4.09
CA SER A 288 9.07 -1.98 -3.78
C SER A 288 9.20 -1.15 -5.05
N TRP A 289 8.65 0.05 -5.03
CA TRP A 289 8.87 1.09 -6.03
C TRP A 289 9.80 2.19 -5.50
N ILE A 290 10.11 2.13 -4.19
CA ILE A 290 10.85 3.20 -3.52
C ILE A 290 12.31 3.15 -3.96
N GLY A 291 12.77 4.17 -4.67
CA GLY A 291 14.07 4.23 -5.32
C GLY A 291 14.07 3.78 -6.78
N GLY A 292 12.97 3.18 -7.31
CA GLY A 292 12.85 2.73 -8.70
C GLY A 292 11.80 3.47 -9.54
N ASP A 293 10.90 4.23 -8.92
CA ASP A 293 9.79 4.90 -9.58
C ASP A 293 10.18 6.28 -10.13
N ARG A 294 10.60 6.32 -11.39
CA ARG A 294 11.09 7.52 -12.06
C ARG A 294 9.99 8.36 -12.70
N ASP A 295 8.90 7.75 -13.17
CA ASP A 295 7.72 8.50 -13.64
C ASP A 295 7.02 9.21 -12.48
N GLY A 296 6.88 8.51 -11.37
CA GLY A 296 6.28 9.09 -10.17
C GLY A 296 7.12 10.18 -9.53
N ASN A 297 8.43 10.11 -9.62
CA ASN A 297 9.35 11.03 -8.96
C ASN A 297 10.59 11.36 -9.82
N PRO A 298 10.66 12.55 -10.44
CA PRO A 298 11.79 12.95 -11.27
C PRO A 298 13.11 13.13 -10.50
N LEU A 299 13.08 13.08 -9.16
CA LEU A 299 14.27 13.11 -8.31
C LEU A 299 14.92 11.73 -8.14
N VAL A 300 14.24 10.66 -8.58
CA VAL A 300 14.82 9.31 -8.59
C VAL A 300 15.79 9.19 -9.75
N LYS A 301 17.06 8.99 -9.44
CA LYS A 301 18.18 8.86 -10.37
C LYS A 301 18.76 7.44 -10.34
N PRO A 302 19.65 7.07 -11.28
CA PRO A 302 20.26 5.73 -11.31
C PRO A 302 20.96 5.33 -10.00
N GLU A 303 21.65 6.27 -9.32
CA GLU A 303 22.30 6.01 -8.05
C GLU A 303 21.33 5.52 -6.95
N HIS A 304 20.11 6.05 -6.91
CA HIS A 304 19.11 5.62 -5.91
C HIS A 304 18.63 4.18 -6.11
N ILE A 305 18.71 3.64 -7.34
CA ILE A 305 18.43 2.23 -7.62
C ILE A 305 19.47 1.35 -6.90
N LYS A 306 20.74 1.72 -7.01
CA LYS A 306 21.85 1.05 -6.33
C LYS A 306 21.68 1.13 -4.81
N ASP A 307 21.44 2.34 -4.28
CA ASP A 307 21.27 2.58 -2.85
C ASP A 307 20.09 1.77 -2.27
N ALA A 308 18.98 1.66 -3.02
CA ALA A 308 17.83 0.86 -2.60
C ALA A 308 18.17 -0.63 -2.47
N LEU A 309 18.91 -1.20 -3.42
CA LEU A 309 19.35 -2.59 -3.37
C LEU A 309 20.38 -2.85 -2.27
N GLU A 310 21.35 -1.96 -2.10
CA GLU A 310 22.38 -2.08 -1.08
C GLU A 310 21.80 -2.01 0.33
N LEU A 311 20.91 -1.04 0.57
CA LEU A 311 20.20 -0.90 1.85
C LEU A 311 19.30 -2.10 2.13
N ALA A 312 18.54 -2.59 1.14
CA ALA A 312 17.71 -3.77 1.29
C ALA A 312 18.52 -5.02 1.65
N ARG A 313 19.63 -5.27 0.91
CA ARG A 313 20.57 -6.36 1.20
C ARG A 313 21.18 -6.24 2.59
N THR A 314 21.59 -5.05 2.98
CA THR A 314 22.14 -4.81 4.33
C THR A 314 21.13 -5.11 5.43
N VAL A 315 19.85 -4.77 5.23
CA VAL A 315 18.78 -5.01 6.22
C VAL A 315 18.57 -6.51 6.39
N ILE A 316 18.47 -7.28 5.31
CA ILE A 316 18.16 -8.71 5.41
C ILE A 316 19.35 -9.53 5.92
N LEU A 317 20.58 -9.23 5.49
CA LEU A 317 21.77 -9.94 5.97
C LEU A 317 22.01 -9.69 7.45
N ARG A 318 21.75 -8.48 7.96
CA ARG A 318 21.78 -8.22 9.41
C ARG A 318 20.73 -9.03 10.17
N GLU A 319 19.56 -9.20 9.60
CA GLU A 319 18.53 -10.02 10.21
C GLU A 319 18.96 -11.48 10.25
N TYR A 320 19.53 -12.02 9.19
CA TYR A 320 20.03 -13.40 9.18
C TYR A 320 21.16 -13.62 10.17
N VAL A 321 22.10 -12.69 10.30
CA VAL A 321 23.15 -12.77 11.34
C VAL A 321 22.51 -12.87 12.71
N ARG A 322 21.58 -11.96 13.05
CA ARG A 322 20.88 -11.96 14.35
C ARG A 322 20.10 -13.27 14.59
N GLN A 323 19.46 -13.82 13.57
CA GLN A 323 18.72 -15.09 13.68
C GLN A 323 19.67 -16.28 13.86
N VAL A 324 20.81 -16.34 13.18
CA VAL A 324 21.78 -17.41 13.32
C VAL A 324 22.50 -17.34 14.68
N GLU A 325 22.77 -16.13 15.20
CA GLU A 325 23.23 -15.94 16.58
C GLU A 325 22.21 -16.50 17.59
N PHE A 326 20.93 -16.19 17.41
CA PHE A 326 19.86 -16.76 18.22
C PHE A 326 19.77 -18.29 18.09
N LEU A 327 19.93 -18.83 16.89
CA LEU A 327 20.03 -20.29 16.69
C LEU A 327 21.21 -20.89 17.47
N SER A 328 22.35 -20.20 17.51
CA SER A 328 23.51 -20.63 18.28
C SER A 328 23.23 -20.64 19.78
N ASP A 329 22.39 -19.74 20.30
CA ASP A 329 21.93 -19.79 21.69
C ASP A 329 21.04 -21.01 21.96
N CYS A 330 20.15 -21.34 21.01
CA CYS A 330 19.21 -22.44 21.20
C CYS A 330 19.79 -23.82 20.95
N LEU A 331 20.80 -23.96 20.06
CA LEU A 331 21.33 -25.27 19.63
C LEU A 331 22.65 -25.65 20.32
N SER A 332 22.63 -25.74 21.61
CA SER A 332 23.77 -26.11 22.45
C SER A 332 23.94 -27.64 22.64
N SER A 333 23.34 -28.43 21.75
CA SER A 333 23.42 -29.89 21.83
C SER A 333 24.86 -30.38 21.78
N SER A 334 25.25 -31.23 22.77
CA SER A 334 26.60 -31.76 22.89
C SER A 334 26.67 -33.18 22.35
N LEU A 335 27.76 -33.51 21.65
CA LEU A 335 28.05 -34.89 21.23
C LEU A 335 28.09 -35.91 22.34
N ARG A 336 28.22 -35.50 23.60
CA ARG A 336 28.11 -36.41 24.75
C ARG A 336 26.70 -36.90 25.00
N GLN A 337 25.69 -36.17 24.47
CA GLN A 337 24.26 -36.45 24.65
C GLN A 337 23.59 -36.94 23.39
N VAL A 338 23.92 -36.32 22.26
CA VAL A 338 23.26 -36.53 20.96
C VAL A 338 24.31 -36.42 19.84
N GLN A 339 24.26 -37.31 18.87
CA GLN A 339 25.13 -37.28 17.69
C GLN A 339 24.75 -36.13 16.74
N ALA A 340 25.68 -35.75 15.88
CA ALA A 340 25.42 -34.94 14.69
C ALA A 340 25.65 -35.80 13.43
N SER A 341 25.03 -35.46 12.30
CA SER A 341 25.20 -36.21 11.08
C SER A 341 26.63 -36.14 10.55
N ALA A 342 27.07 -37.22 9.88
CA ALA A 342 28.40 -37.28 9.28
C ALA A 342 28.64 -36.18 8.24
N GLU A 343 27.61 -35.83 7.50
CA GLU A 343 27.62 -34.78 6.47
C GLU A 343 27.89 -33.42 7.09
N LEU A 344 27.22 -33.07 8.21
CA LEU A 344 27.44 -31.81 8.93
C LEU A 344 28.87 -31.76 9.50
N LEU A 345 29.33 -32.84 10.13
CA LEU A 345 30.70 -32.92 10.67
C LEU A 345 31.76 -32.79 9.56
N SER A 346 31.51 -33.38 8.41
CA SER A 346 32.42 -33.30 7.26
C SER A 346 32.46 -31.86 6.69
N LEU A 347 31.31 -31.18 6.64
CA LEU A 347 31.24 -29.80 6.22
C LEU A 347 31.92 -28.86 7.23
N LEU A 348 31.74 -29.11 8.51
CA LEU A 348 32.42 -28.35 9.57
C LEU A 348 33.94 -28.44 9.41
N VAL A 349 34.50 -29.60 9.21
CA VAL A 349 35.94 -29.79 8.97
C VAL A 349 36.40 -29.04 7.70
N ARG A 350 35.61 -29.05 6.66
CA ARG A 350 35.92 -28.25 5.45
C ARG A 350 35.93 -26.76 5.74
N TYR A 351 34.97 -26.25 6.52
CA TYR A 351 34.92 -24.85 6.88
C TYR A 351 36.10 -24.46 7.78
N GLU A 352 36.50 -25.30 8.75
CA GLU A 352 37.68 -25.09 9.57
C GLU A 352 38.96 -24.94 8.74
N ARG A 353 39.12 -25.76 7.71
CA ARG A 353 40.28 -25.68 6.79
C ARG A 353 40.22 -24.47 5.86
N ALA A 354 39.04 -24.14 5.35
CA ALA A 354 38.88 -23.03 4.40
C ALA A 354 38.93 -21.65 5.05
N MET A 355 38.52 -21.57 6.33
CA MET A 355 38.39 -20.33 7.07
C MET A 355 39.07 -20.46 8.46
N PRO A 356 40.41 -20.60 8.52
CA PRO A 356 41.11 -20.71 9.79
C PRO A 356 40.99 -19.43 10.59
N GLY A 357 40.82 -19.56 11.91
CA GLY A 357 40.78 -18.43 12.83
C GLY A 357 39.43 -17.72 12.97
N VAL A 358 38.34 -18.28 12.44
CA VAL A 358 36.99 -17.75 12.68
C VAL A 358 36.70 -17.77 14.18
N PRO A 359 36.31 -16.64 14.79
CA PRO A 359 35.99 -16.58 16.20
C PRO A 359 34.80 -17.49 16.52
N LYS A 360 34.91 -18.28 17.57
CA LYS A 360 33.77 -19.07 18.08
C LYS A 360 32.81 -18.14 18.81
N LEU A 361 31.54 -18.16 18.49
CA LEU A 361 30.52 -17.31 19.11
C LEU A 361 30.48 -17.43 20.65
N TRP A 362 30.90 -18.57 21.18
CA TRP A 362 30.79 -18.91 22.60
C TRP A 362 32.15 -19.14 23.32
N GLY A 363 33.24 -18.59 22.75
CA GLY A 363 34.57 -18.73 23.33
C GLY A 363 35.16 -20.15 23.20
N PRO A 364 36.38 -20.40 23.74
CA PRO A 364 37.13 -21.62 23.47
C PRO A 364 36.64 -22.88 24.24
N GLY A 365 35.59 -22.77 25.06
CA GLY A 365 35.30 -23.76 26.08
C GLY A 365 34.56 -25.02 25.63
N ASN A 366 33.86 -25.07 24.51
CA ASN A 366 32.93 -26.17 24.17
C ASN A 366 33.23 -26.86 22.83
N THR A 367 34.21 -27.74 22.82
CA THR A 367 34.60 -28.54 21.64
C THR A 367 33.60 -29.63 21.26
N ALA A 368 32.61 -29.93 22.10
CA ALA A 368 31.59 -30.94 21.87
C ALA A 368 30.25 -30.40 21.27
N GLU A 369 30.12 -29.11 21.10
CA GLU A 369 28.88 -28.46 20.62
C GLU A 369 28.99 -28.10 19.12
N HIS A 370 28.98 -29.11 18.27
CA HIS A 370 29.29 -28.97 16.84
C HIS A 370 28.26 -28.13 16.08
N TYR A 371 26.97 -28.09 16.47
CA TYR A 371 26.00 -27.18 15.90
C TYR A 371 26.39 -25.72 16.09
N ARG A 372 26.83 -25.34 17.31
CA ARG A 372 27.33 -23.98 17.58
C ARG A 372 28.62 -23.66 16.82
N GLN A 373 29.52 -24.65 16.71
CA GLN A 373 30.75 -24.47 15.90
C GLN A 373 30.39 -24.20 14.44
N PHE A 374 29.46 -25.01 13.86
CA PHE A 374 28.97 -24.83 12.50
C PHE A 374 28.33 -23.44 12.31
N LEU A 375 27.44 -23.02 13.22
CA LEU A 375 26.79 -21.73 13.17
C LEU A 375 27.76 -20.55 13.27
N SER A 376 28.90 -20.70 13.94
CA SER A 376 29.96 -19.68 13.96
C SER A 376 30.52 -19.40 12.54
N TYR A 377 30.69 -20.44 11.72
CA TYR A 377 31.10 -20.29 10.33
C TYR A 377 29.99 -19.71 9.46
N VAL A 378 28.74 -20.08 9.72
CA VAL A 378 27.57 -19.51 9.04
C VAL A 378 27.48 -17.99 9.30
N VAL A 379 27.61 -17.55 10.57
CA VAL A 379 27.66 -16.13 10.90
C VAL A 379 28.82 -15.43 10.21
N HIS A 380 30.00 -16.02 10.26
CA HIS A 380 31.17 -15.45 9.57
C HIS A 380 30.91 -15.26 8.06
N ARG A 381 30.39 -16.26 7.37
CA ARG A 381 30.04 -16.20 5.96
C ARG A 381 28.99 -15.10 5.67
N LEU A 382 27.97 -14.96 6.51
CA LEU A 382 26.95 -13.93 6.39
C LEU A 382 27.55 -12.52 6.58
N GLU A 383 28.46 -12.36 7.57
CA GLU A 383 29.15 -11.08 7.79
C GLU A 383 30.05 -10.72 6.61
N ARG A 384 30.77 -11.70 6.04
CA ARG A 384 31.54 -11.50 4.79
C ARG A 384 30.64 -11.12 3.62
N SER A 385 29.45 -11.71 3.54
CA SER A 385 28.47 -11.34 2.52
C SER A 385 27.99 -9.88 2.69
N ARG A 386 27.99 -9.33 3.90
CA ARG A 386 27.64 -7.93 4.17
C ARG A 386 28.72 -6.95 3.71
N GLU A 387 29.98 -7.34 3.71
CA GLU A 387 31.09 -6.49 3.27
C GLU A 387 31.01 -6.18 1.76
N GLY A 388 30.38 -7.03 0.98
CA GLY A 388 30.13 -6.84 -0.44
C GLY A 388 29.98 -8.15 -1.22
N PRO A 389 29.41 -8.09 -2.41
CA PRO A 389 29.36 -9.23 -3.32
C PRO A 389 30.77 -9.68 -3.72
N GLY A 390 31.00 -11.01 -3.83
CA GLY A 390 32.30 -11.59 -4.24
C GLY A 390 33.40 -11.55 -3.17
N THR A 391 33.08 -11.15 -1.93
CA THR A 391 34.04 -11.20 -0.81
C THR A 391 34.42 -12.64 -0.50
N GLN A 392 35.73 -12.91 -0.34
CA GLN A 392 36.23 -14.25 -0.07
C GLN A 392 35.61 -14.84 1.20
N GLY A 393 35.06 -16.06 1.09
CA GLY A 393 34.39 -16.74 2.20
C GLY A 393 32.93 -16.32 2.43
N SER A 394 32.39 -15.42 1.61
CA SER A 394 30.98 -15.04 1.65
C SER A 394 30.06 -16.13 1.06
N TYR A 395 28.78 -16.00 1.30
CA TYR A 395 27.76 -16.64 0.48
C TYR A 395 27.55 -15.84 -0.80
N GLU A 396 27.69 -16.46 -1.95
CA GLU A 396 27.42 -15.81 -3.24
C GLU A 396 25.90 -15.71 -3.49
N GLN A 397 25.18 -16.77 -3.14
CA GLN A 397 23.76 -16.89 -3.36
C GLN A 397 23.01 -17.32 -2.07
N ALA A 398 21.75 -16.94 -1.95
CA ALA A 398 20.89 -17.35 -0.85
C ALA A 398 20.70 -18.89 -0.77
N THR A 399 20.79 -19.57 -1.92
CA THR A 399 20.69 -21.04 -2.03
C THR A 399 21.83 -21.78 -1.32
N GLU A 400 23.02 -21.19 -1.23
CA GLU A 400 24.13 -21.78 -0.46
C GLU A 400 23.84 -21.72 1.06
N PHE A 401 23.32 -20.60 1.52
CA PHE A 401 22.90 -20.46 2.92
C PHE A 401 21.69 -21.36 3.22
N GLU A 402 20.74 -21.51 2.28
CA GLU A 402 19.65 -22.46 2.40
C GLU A 402 20.17 -23.91 2.52
N ALA A 403 21.18 -24.28 1.75
CA ALA A 403 21.79 -25.62 1.83
C ALA A 403 22.42 -25.89 3.20
N ASP A 404 23.10 -24.88 3.79
CA ASP A 404 23.65 -24.99 5.14
C ASP A 404 22.54 -25.15 6.21
N LEU A 405 21.45 -24.42 6.10
CA LEU A 405 20.31 -24.54 7.02
C LEU A 405 19.56 -25.88 6.84
N LEU A 406 19.42 -26.37 5.60
CA LEU A 406 18.80 -27.67 5.32
C LEU A 406 19.65 -28.81 5.87
N LEU A 407 20.98 -28.71 5.77
CA LEU A 407 21.90 -29.70 6.37
C LEU A 407 21.80 -29.68 7.90
N LEU A 408 21.76 -28.49 8.50
CA LEU A 408 21.53 -28.36 9.95
C LEU A 408 20.20 -29.00 10.36
N ARG A 409 19.11 -28.69 9.64
CA ARG A 409 17.79 -29.26 9.85
C ARG A 409 17.81 -30.80 9.75
N SER A 410 18.36 -31.31 8.68
CA SER A 410 18.44 -32.76 8.44
C SER A 410 19.24 -33.47 9.53
N SER A 411 20.35 -32.89 9.98
CA SER A 411 21.15 -33.43 11.07
C SER A 411 20.37 -33.46 12.39
N LEU A 412 19.59 -32.42 12.69
CA LEU A 412 18.74 -32.39 13.89
C LEU A 412 17.65 -33.45 13.81
N MET A 413 16.93 -33.56 12.67
CA MET A 413 15.87 -34.53 12.44
C MET A 413 16.37 -35.97 12.63
N ALA A 414 17.54 -36.30 12.07
CA ALA A 414 18.15 -37.63 12.20
C ALA A 414 18.63 -37.96 13.62
N ASN A 415 18.78 -36.96 14.48
CA ASN A 415 19.41 -37.13 15.82
C ASN A 415 18.51 -36.64 16.97
N ARG A 416 17.21 -36.93 16.90
CA ARG A 416 16.21 -36.62 17.98
C ARG A 416 16.00 -35.11 18.20
N GLY A 417 16.35 -34.29 17.25
CA GLY A 417 16.24 -32.84 17.33
C GLY A 417 15.05 -32.27 16.52
N GLU A 418 14.02 -33.06 16.19
CA GLU A 418 12.85 -32.65 15.41
C GLU A 418 12.23 -31.35 15.94
N ARG A 419 11.95 -31.31 17.25
CA ARG A 419 11.35 -30.10 17.89
C ARG A 419 12.27 -28.88 17.80
N LEU A 420 13.60 -29.08 17.80
CA LEU A 420 14.55 -27.98 17.65
C LEU A 420 14.56 -27.48 16.21
N ALA A 421 14.48 -28.38 15.23
CA ALA A 421 14.41 -28.03 13.82
C ALA A 421 13.12 -27.24 13.53
N GLU A 422 11.97 -27.75 13.94
CA GLU A 422 10.67 -27.11 13.73
C GLU A 422 10.55 -25.76 14.41
N ALA A 423 10.99 -25.66 15.68
CA ALA A 423 10.83 -24.45 16.47
C ALA A 423 11.80 -23.33 16.09
N PHE A 424 13.02 -23.65 15.65
CA PHE A 424 14.09 -22.68 15.52
C PHE A 424 14.65 -22.57 14.10
N VAL A 425 14.79 -23.67 13.35
CA VAL A 425 15.39 -23.65 12.00
C VAL A 425 14.35 -23.34 10.92
N ASP A 426 13.17 -23.94 10.99
CA ASP A 426 12.12 -23.79 9.97
C ASP A 426 11.62 -22.34 9.82
N PRO A 427 11.48 -21.55 10.91
CA PRO A 427 11.17 -20.12 10.77
C PRO A 427 12.19 -19.35 9.93
N LEU A 428 13.48 -19.57 10.16
CA LEU A 428 14.56 -18.93 9.40
C LEU A 428 14.58 -19.40 7.94
N LEU A 429 14.35 -20.67 7.67
CA LEU A 429 14.20 -21.20 6.32
C LEU A 429 13.02 -20.53 5.58
N ARG A 430 11.91 -20.27 6.27
CA ARG A 430 10.77 -19.54 5.67
C ARG A 430 11.12 -18.09 5.32
N GLU A 431 11.82 -17.42 6.21
CA GLU A 431 12.30 -16.05 5.94
C GLU A 431 13.25 -16.04 4.75
N LEU A 432 14.23 -16.95 4.71
CA LEU A 432 15.19 -17.05 3.62
C LEU A 432 14.53 -17.32 2.26
N ARG A 433 13.58 -18.24 2.19
CA ARG A 433 12.83 -18.56 0.97
C ARG A 433 11.95 -17.41 0.48
N THR A 434 11.49 -16.55 1.38
CA THR A 434 10.64 -15.39 1.05
C THR A 434 11.47 -14.17 0.64
N PHE A 435 12.54 -13.88 1.40
CA PHE A 435 13.29 -12.62 1.25
C PHE A 435 14.60 -12.80 0.47
N GLY A 436 15.14 -14.02 0.35
CA GLY A 436 16.44 -14.25 -0.26
C GLY A 436 17.53 -13.35 0.35
N PHE A 437 18.50 -12.92 -0.45
CA PHE A 437 19.47 -11.90 -0.08
C PHE A 437 19.11 -10.52 -0.61
N HIS A 438 17.96 -10.38 -1.25
CA HIS A 438 17.48 -9.14 -1.87
C HIS A 438 16.34 -8.46 -1.09
N LEU A 439 15.76 -9.14 -0.07
CA LEU A 439 14.66 -8.67 0.77
C LEU A 439 13.33 -8.49 0.01
N HIS A 440 13.34 -7.78 -1.09
CA HIS A 440 12.19 -7.54 -1.96
C HIS A 440 12.64 -7.28 -3.40
N VAL A 441 11.74 -7.44 -4.35
CA VAL A 441 11.98 -7.07 -5.76
C VAL A 441 11.79 -5.57 -5.92
N LEU A 442 12.77 -4.88 -6.49
CA LEU A 442 12.67 -3.46 -6.83
C LEU A 442 12.14 -3.34 -8.26
N ASP A 443 10.97 -2.75 -8.42
CA ASP A 443 10.42 -2.42 -9.72
C ASP A 443 10.95 -1.07 -10.19
N ILE A 444 11.40 -1.01 -11.44
CA ILE A 444 11.76 0.24 -12.10
C ILE A 444 10.57 0.71 -12.92
N ARG A 445 10.20 1.99 -12.82
CA ARG A 445 9.07 2.55 -13.58
C ARG A 445 9.46 3.81 -14.32
N GLN A 446 9.05 3.90 -15.59
CA GLN A 446 9.18 5.10 -16.42
C GLN A 446 8.00 5.19 -17.40
N HIS A 447 7.69 6.40 -17.87
CA HIS A 447 6.58 6.66 -18.78
C HIS A 447 6.92 6.28 -20.22
N ALA A 448 5.98 5.67 -20.96
CA ALA A 448 6.11 5.25 -22.36
C ALA A 448 6.62 6.37 -23.28
N ARG A 449 6.09 7.59 -23.10
CA ARG A 449 6.52 8.76 -23.89
C ARG A 449 8.03 9.02 -23.80
N VAL A 450 8.65 8.81 -22.62
CA VAL A 450 10.09 9.04 -22.43
C VAL A 450 10.90 8.09 -23.31
N HIS A 451 10.52 6.81 -23.38
CA HIS A 451 11.18 5.83 -24.23
C HIS A 451 11.07 6.18 -25.72
N ALA A 452 9.85 6.55 -26.13
CA ALA A 452 9.61 6.96 -27.51
C ALA A 452 10.37 8.24 -27.92
N GLU A 453 10.49 9.21 -27.01
CA GLU A 453 11.27 10.44 -27.25
C GLU A 453 12.75 10.15 -27.38
N VAL A 454 13.30 9.32 -26.50
CA VAL A 454 14.72 8.92 -26.53
C VAL A 454 15.04 8.15 -27.80
N LEU A 455 14.23 7.19 -28.21
CA LEU A 455 14.43 6.46 -29.46
C LEU A 455 14.38 7.38 -30.69
N ARG A 456 13.45 8.33 -30.72
CA ARG A 456 13.37 9.32 -31.78
C ARG A 456 14.64 10.19 -31.85
N GLU A 457 15.18 10.60 -30.72
CA GLU A 457 16.42 11.36 -30.64
C GLU A 457 17.61 10.55 -31.15
N ILE A 458 17.78 9.32 -30.69
CA ILE A 458 18.84 8.39 -31.12
C ILE A 458 18.74 8.14 -32.62
N ASN A 459 17.54 7.90 -33.17
CA ASN A 459 17.34 7.68 -34.58
C ASN A 459 17.72 8.91 -35.43
N ARG A 460 17.38 10.13 -34.99
CA ARG A 460 17.79 11.38 -35.66
C ARG A 460 19.31 11.51 -35.71
N GLN A 461 20.00 11.30 -34.57
CA GLN A 461 21.46 11.37 -34.50
C GLN A 461 22.15 10.34 -35.41
N ASN A 462 21.61 9.12 -35.48
CA ASN A 462 22.10 8.09 -36.39
C ASN A 462 21.91 8.43 -37.86
N ILE A 463 20.79 9.09 -38.20
CA ILE A 463 20.54 9.57 -39.57
C ILE A 463 21.51 10.70 -39.92
N ASP A 464 21.76 11.64 -39.01
CA ASP A 464 22.63 12.77 -39.24
C ASP A 464 24.10 12.33 -39.32
N ALA A 465 24.57 11.43 -38.47
CA ALA A 465 25.89 10.82 -38.54
C ALA A 465 26.15 10.08 -39.87
N ARG A 466 25.12 9.40 -40.40
CA ARG A 466 25.19 8.73 -41.73
C ARG A 466 25.19 9.73 -42.91
N LYS A 467 24.71 10.96 -42.71
CA LYS A 467 24.81 12.05 -43.73
C LYS A 467 26.19 12.68 -43.79
N GLU A 468 26.95 12.65 -42.71
CA GLU A 468 28.31 13.20 -42.58
C GLU A 468 29.42 12.29 -43.14
N GLU A 469 29.15 10.98 -43.37
CA GLU A 469 30.12 10.09 -44.02
C GLU A 469 30.24 10.39 -45.50
N PRO A 470 31.46 10.69 -46.04
CA PRO A 470 31.66 11.00 -47.48
C PRO A 470 31.60 9.69 -48.27
N ARG A 471 30.44 9.36 -48.85
CA ARG A 471 30.28 8.27 -49.84
C ARG A 471 29.39 8.66 -51.00
N ASN A 472 29.87 8.28 -52.19
CA ASN A 472 29.34 8.31 -53.54
C ASN A 472 27.90 8.84 -53.75
N PRO A 473 27.68 9.94 -54.55
CA PRO A 473 26.40 10.67 -54.69
C PRO A 473 25.21 9.89 -55.22
N GLU A 474 25.41 8.85 -56.03
CA GLU A 474 24.31 8.07 -56.59
C GLU A 474 23.68 7.03 -55.63
N LEU A 475 24.50 6.45 -54.76
CA LEU A 475 24.00 5.57 -53.68
C LEU A 475 23.23 6.37 -52.59
N ARG A 476 23.55 7.65 -52.46
CA ARG A 476 22.94 8.58 -51.50
C ARG A 476 21.47 8.88 -51.84
N LYS A 477 21.11 9.08 -53.07
CA LYS A 477 19.71 9.35 -53.53
C LYS A 477 18.80 8.16 -53.29
N ASN A 478 19.23 6.96 -53.58
CA ASN A 478 18.40 5.76 -53.38
C ASN A 478 18.25 5.35 -51.90
N LYS A 479 19.27 5.61 -51.03
CA LYS A 479 19.22 5.38 -49.61
C LYS A 479 18.38 6.42 -48.87
N LEU A 480 18.44 7.69 -49.24
CA LEU A 480 17.63 8.77 -48.72
C LEU A 480 16.14 8.54 -49.01
N ARG A 481 15.78 8.13 -50.24
CA ARG A 481 14.38 7.81 -50.59
C ARG A 481 13.85 6.56 -49.87
N LYS A 482 14.71 5.61 -49.53
CA LYS A 482 14.37 4.45 -48.67
C LYS A 482 14.31 4.82 -47.17
N ALA A 483 15.08 5.82 -46.72
CA ALA A 483 15.07 6.29 -45.35
C ALA A 483 13.86 7.19 -45.05
N GLU A 484 13.48 8.06 -46.00
CA GLU A 484 12.25 8.86 -45.88
C GLU A 484 10.96 8.02 -45.89
N LEU A 485 10.98 6.86 -46.57
CA LEU A 485 9.88 5.87 -46.51
C LEU A 485 9.93 4.99 -45.21
N ARG A 486 10.99 5.11 -44.40
CA ARG A 486 11.19 4.39 -43.16
C ARG A 486 11.18 5.29 -41.90
N GLU A 487 10.69 6.53 -42.00
CA GLU A 487 10.53 7.42 -40.83
C GLU A 487 9.57 6.85 -39.77
N THR A 488 8.86 5.78 -40.08
CA THR A 488 7.95 5.06 -39.17
C THR A 488 8.45 3.68 -38.75
N ALA A 489 9.66 3.23 -39.17
CA ALA A 489 10.17 1.93 -38.82
C ALA A 489 11.32 2.01 -37.78
N PRO A 490 11.31 1.20 -36.72
CA PRO A 490 12.34 1.21 -35.68
C PRO A 490 13.70 0.78 -36.24
N VAL A 491 14.72 1.61 -36.07
CA VAL A 491 16.08 1.41 -36.66
C VAL A 491 16.99 0.62 -35.73
N LEU A 492 16.66 0.43 -34.47
CA LEU A 492 17.43 -0.44 -33.57
C LEU A 492 16.97 -1.89 -33.78
N ALA A 493 17.67 -2.61 -34.69
CA ALA A 493 17.55 -4.08 -34.69
C ALA A 493 18.08 -4.63 -33.37
N ALA A 494 17.47 -5.72 -32.87
CA ALA A 494 17.95 -6.40 -31.68
C ALA A 494 19.45 -6.72 -31.84
N GLY A 495 20.29 -6.17 -30.93
CA GLY A 495 21.76 -6.33 -30.97
C GLY A 495 22.55 -5.19 -31.62
N ALA A 496 21.94 -4.09 -32.09
CA ALA A 496 22.66 -2.91 -32.52
C ALA A 496 23.19 -2.14 -31.29
N ALA A 497 24.52 -1.99 -31.17
CA ALA A 497 25.13 -1.16 -30.15
C ALA A 497 24.66 0.29 -30.31
N LEU A 498 24.41 0.96 -29.19
CA LEU A 498 24.20 2.41 -29.18
C LEU A 498 25.46 3.06 -29.78
N PRO A 499 25.32 4.05 -30.68
CA PRO A 499 26.50 4.83 -31.10
C PRO A 499 27.09 5.49 -29.84
N ASP A 500 28.41 5.84 -29.90
CA ASP A 500 29.17 6.57 -28.84
C ASP A 500 28.52 7.94 -28.44
N SER A 501 27.31 8.15 -28.75
CA SER A 501 26.50 9.36 -28.64
C SER A 501 25.86 9.64 -27.28
N GLY A 502 26.12 8.82 -26.26
CA GLY A 502 25.61 9.06 -24.91
C GLY A 502 26.02 10.43 -24.34
N GLU A 503 27.18 10.95 -24.75
CA GLU A 503 27.64 12.29 -24.36
C GLU A 503 26.96 13.42 -25.14
N LYS A 504 26.41 13.18 -26.33
CA LYS A 504 25.79 14.20 -27.19
C LYS A 504 24.24 14.32 -27.09
N GLY A 505 23.57 13.42 -26.38
CA GLY A 505 22.11 13.43 -26.24
C GLY A 505 21.57 14.46 -25.22
N SER A 506 20.25 14.68 -25.24
CA SER A 506 19.56 15.46 -24.20
C SER A 506 19.81 14.89 -22.79
N ALA A 507 19.61 15.71 -21.76
CA ALA A 507 19.74 15.23 -20.38
C ALA A 507 18.83 14.02 -20.08
N GLN A 508 17.64 14.01 -20.64
CA GLN A 508 16.67 12.93 -20.52
C GLN A 508 17.17 11.64 -21.20
N THR A 509 17.76 11.74 -22.39
CA THR A 509 18.33 10.61 -23.13
C THR A 509 19.48 9.98 -22.37
N ARG A 510 20.45 10.80 -21.89
CA ARG A 510 21.56 10.31 -21.07
C ARG A 510 21.06 9.60 -19.81
N GLU A 511 20.18 10.22 -19.08
CA GLU A 511 19.66 9.67 -17.82
C GLU A 511 18.88 8.34 -18.00
N LEU A 512 18.16 8.15 -19.11
CA LEU A 512 17.48 6.89 -19.41
C LEU A 512 18.49 5.79 -19.77
N ILE A 513 19.49 6.11 -20.60
CA ILE A 513 20.57 5.18 -20.97
C ILE A 513 21.37 4.77 -19.72
N ASP A 514 21.77 5.73 -18.88
CA ASP A 514 22.46 5.48 -17.62
C ASP A 514 21.64 4.57 -16.70
N THR A 515 20.30 4.71 -16.72
CA THR A 515 19.43 3.82 -15.96
C THR A 515 19.52 2.37 -16.44
N PHE A 516 19.48 2.12 -17.74
CA PHE A 516 19.62 0.77 -18.28
C PHE A 516 21.01 0.19 -18.05
N HIS A 517 22.08 0.98 -18.19
CA HIS A 517 23.43 0.55 -17.83
C HIS A 517 23.54 0.20 -16.33
N THR A 518 22.97 1.03 -15.47
CA THR A 518 22.90 0.74 -14.03
C THR A 518 22.17 -0.56 -13.74
N ILE A 519 21.01 -0.80 -14.39
CA ILE A 519 20.29 -2.07 -14.25
C ILE A 519 21.16 -3.25 -14.71
N HIS A 520 21.88 -3.11 -15.84
CA HIS A 520 22.80 -4.14 -16.34
C HIS A 520 23.87 -4.49 -15.30
N GLU A 521 24.58 -3.49 -14.77
CA GLU A 521 25.62 -3.67 -13.75
C GLU A 521 25.08 -4.29 -12.45
N LEU A 522 23.93 -3.80 -11.98
CA LEU A 522 23.35 -4.27 -10.75
C LEU A 522 22.87 -5.73 -10.85
N LYS A 523 22.35 -6.16 -11.99
CA LYS A 523 21.97 -7.56 -12.21
C LYS A 523 23.16 -8.51 -12.25
N GLN A 524 24.37 -8.03 -12.51
CA GLN A 524 25.61 -8.81 -12.43
C GLN A 524 26.18 -8.86 -11.01
N THR A 525 25.94 -7.83 -10.21
CA THR A 525 26.58 -7.65 -8.90
C THR A 525 25.67 -8.12 -7.75
N TYR A 526 24.36 -7.89 -7.84
CA TYR A 526 23.36 -8.28 -6.85
C TYR A 526 22.59 -9.50 -7.33
N PRO A 527 21.85 -10.19 -6.46
CA PRO A 527 20.95 -11.27 -6.91
C PRO A 527 20.07 -10.79 -8.07
N ALA A 528 20.12 -11.45 -9.20
CA ALA A 528 19.42 -11.01 -10.41
C ALA A 528 17.89 -10.86 -10.22
N GLN A 529 17.33 -11.59 -9.23
CA GLN A 529 15.94 -11.46 -8.82
C GLN A 529 15.60 -10.11 -8.19
N SER A 530 16.59 -9.31 -7.76
CA SER A 530 16.38 -7.99 -7.13
C SER A 530 15.69 -7.00 -8.06
N ILE A 531 15.96 -7.08 -9.38
CA ILE A 531 15.32 -6.26 -10.43
C ILE A 531 14.76 -7.22 -11.48
N ARG A 532 13.45 -7.38 -11.48
CA ARG A 532 12.77 -8.34 -12.36
C ARG A 532 11.75 -7.68 -13.29
N GLN A 533 11.10 -6.61 -12.86
CA GLN A 533 10.05 -5.93 -13.61
C GLN A 533 10.47 -4.51 -13.96
N TYR A 534 10.13 -4.10 -15.19
CA TYR A 534 10.21 -2.74 -15.67
C TYR A 534 8.82 -2.25 -16.05
N ILE A 535 8.25 -1.36 -15.24
CA ILE A 535 6.87 -0.89 -15.40
C ILE A 535 6.84 0.28 -16.41
N ILE A 536 5.95 0.21 -17.37
CA ILE A 536 5.77 1.20 -18.43
C ILE A 536 4.44 1.92 -18.18
N SER A 537 4.46 3.08 -17.54
CA SER A 537 3.26 3.88 -17.32
C SER A 537 2.81 4.58 -18.61
N GLY A 538 1.49 4.78 -18.74
CA GLY A 538 0.90 5.36 -19.93
C GLY A 538 1.10 4.51 -21.18
N ALA A 539 1.09 3.18 -21.05
CA ALA A 539 1.14 2.27 -22.19
C ALA A 539 -0.20 2.28 -22.95
N GLU A 540 -0.15 2.47 -24.24
CA GLU A 540 -1.32 2.55 -25.14
C GLU A 540 -1.22 1.58 -26.33
N SER A 541 0.00 1.10 -26.63
CA SER A 541 0.29 0.24 -27.78
C SER A 541 1.34 -0.83 -27.45
N GLU A 542 1.44 -1.86 -28.29
CA GLU A 542 2.51 -2.85 -28.25
C GLU A 542 3.89 -2.22 -28.47
N GLU A 543 3.96 -1.17 -29.29
CA GLU A 543 5.20 -0.45 -29.58
C GLU A 543 5.79 0.21 -28.34
N ASP A 544 4.97 0.66 -27.39
CA ASP A 544 5.44 1.20 -26.11
C ASP A 544 6.25 0.16 -25.30
N VAL A 545 5.89 -1.11 -25.41
CA VAL A 545 6.60 -2.21 -24.78
C VAL A 545 7.86 -2.59 -25.56
N LEU A 546 7.75 -2.68 -26.89
CA LEU A 546 8.89 -2.99 -27.78
C LEU A 546 9.98 -1.93 -27.72
N ASN A 547 9.62 -0.66 -27.51
CA ASN A 547 10.58 0.42 -27.31
C ASN A 547 11.47 0.18 -26.10
N VAL A 548 10.93 -0.34 -24.99
CA VAL A 548 11.71 -0.70 -23.81
C VAL A 548 12.58 -1.92 -24.09
N VAL A 549 12.06 -2.93 -24.79
CA VAL A 549 12.82 -4.12 -25.19
C VAL A 549 14.08 -3.72 -25.97
N ARG A 550 13.92 -2.86 -27.00
CA ARG A 550 15.01 -2.41 -27.87
C ARG A 550 16.05 -1.56 -27.12
N LEU A 551 15.60 -0.61 -26.29
CA LEU A 551 16.48 0.23 -25.46
C LEU A 551 17.28 -0.59 -24.45
N ALA A 552 16.62 -1.48 -23.71
CA ALA A 552 17.27 -2.32 -22.71
C ALA A 552 18.29 -3.28 -23.35
N ALA A 553 17.93 -3.91 -24.48
CA ALA A 553 18.84 -4.78 -25.25
C ALA A 553 20.06 -4.00 -25.76
N ALA A 554 19.86 -2.79 -26.28
CA ALA A 554 20.94 -1.93 -26.76
C ALA A 554 21.93 -1.51 -25.65
N CYS A 555 21.44 -1.39 -24.40
CA CYS A 555 22.25 -1.13 -23.21
C CYS A 555 22.81 -2.41 -22.55
N GLY A 556 22.67 -3.59 -23.17
CA GLY A 556 23.22 -4.85 -22.69
C GLY A 556 22.44 -5.50 -21.54
N VAL A 557 21.23 -5.02 -21.23
CA VAL A 557 20.40 -5.61 -20.17
C VAL A 557 19.88 -6.98 -20.62
N SER A 558 20.07 -8.01 -19.79
CA SER A 558 19.48 -9.34 -20.02
C SER A 558 17.98 -9.28 -19.83
N LEU A 559 17.22 -9.34 -20.92
CA LEU A 559 15.76 -9.38 -20.91
C LEU A 559 15.26 -10.82 -20.76
N ALA A 560 15.87 -11.77 -21.46
CA ALA A 560 15.50 -13.18 -21.41
C ALA A 560 15.91 -13.84 -20.08
N GLY A 561 15.08 -14.77 -19.61
CA GLY A 561 15.44 -15.62 -18.49
C GLY A 561 16.52 -16.62 -18.90
N SER A 562 17.54 -16.81 -18.05
CA SER A 562 18.62 -17.75 -18.31
C SER A 562 18.24 -19.16 -17.88
N GLY A 563 18.12 -20.07 -18.84
CA GLY A 563 17.87 -21.50 -18.59
C GLY A 563 19.06 -22.31 -18.09
N GLY A 564 20.27 -21.75 -18.01
CA GLY A 564 21.51 -22.43 -17.58
C GLY A 564 22.79 -21.67 -17.96
N GLY A 565 23.90 -21.95 -17.29
CA GLY A 565 25.18 -21.29 -17.50
C GLY A 565 25.65 -20.43 -16.33
N LYS A 566 26.62 -19.51 -16.54
CA LYS A 566 27.17 -18.64 -15.48
C LYS A 566 26.13 -17.74 -14.81
N ASN A 567 25.00 -17.48 -15.47
CA ASN A 567 23.90 -16.70 -14.96
C ASN A 567 22.68 -17.59 -14.67
N ALA A 568 22.86 -18.87 -14.35
CA ALA A 568 21.77 -19.76 -13.97
C ALA A 568 20.96 -19.17 -12.84
N GLY A 569 19.66 -18.93 -13.07
CA GLY A 569 18.74 -18.30 -12.11
C GLY A 569 18.45 -16.80 -12.33
N ASP A 570 19.00 -16.15 -13.37
CA ASP A 570 18.50 -14.81 -13.76
C ASP A 570 17.13 -14.94 -14.43
N PRO A 571 16.06 -14.35 -13.82
CA PRO A 571 14.72 -14.39 -14.41
C PRO A 571 14.56 -13.47 -15.62
N GLY A 572 15.62 -12.73 -16.02
CA GLY A 572 15.54 -11.66 -17.02
C GLY A 572 14.91 -10.37 -16.46
N LEU A 573 14.69 -9.40 -17.36
CA LEU A 573 13.94 -8.18 -17.06
C LEU A 573 12.66 -8.17 -17.88
N MET A 574 11.52 -8.28 -17.23
CA MET A 574 10.21 -8.32 -17.86
C MET A 574 9.62 -6.91 -17.99
N PRO A 575 9.34 -6.41 -19.20
CA PRO A 575 8.53 -5.22 -19.39
C PRO A 575 7.08 -5.46 -18.95
N VAL A 576 6.53 -4.53 -18.17
CA VAL A 576 5.17 -4.62 -17.62
C VAL A 576 4.39 -3.37 -18.03
N PRO A 577 3.51 -3.43 -19.04
CA PRO A 577 2.68 -2.31 -19.42
C PRO A 577 1.65 -2.00 -18.31
N LEU A 578 1.46 -0.69 -18.04
CA LEU A 578 0.46 -0.17 -17.12
C LEU A 578 -0.61 0.56 -17.93
N PHE A 579 -1.83 0.02 -17.94
CA PHE A 579 -3.02 0.64 -18.51
C PHE A 579 -3.77 1.42 -17.43
N GLU A 580 -3.85 2.75 -17.56
CA GLU A 580 -4.31 3.63 -16.48
C GLU A 580 -5.34 4.69 -16.88
N SER A 581 -5.59 4.93 -18.18
CA SER A 581 -6.73 5.72 -18.66
C SER A 581 -7.93 4.82 -18.98
N ILE A 582 -9.12 5.37 -19.06
CA ILE A 582 -10.32 4.60 -19.47
C ILE A 582 -10.14 4.03 -20.87
N GLU A 583 -9.55 4.80 -21.78
CA GLU A 583 -9.28 4.36 -23.15
C GLU A 583 -8.26 3.23 -23.20
N SER A 584 -7.13 3.36 -22.50
CA SER A 584 -6.10 2.32 -22.46
C SER A 584 -6.61 1.02 -21.80
N LEU A 585 -7.47 1.11 -20.77
CA LEU A 585 -8.12 -0.06 -20.18
C LEU A 585 -9.01 -0.80 -21.17
N ARG A 586 -9.77 -0.07 -21.99
CA ARG A 586 -10.61 -0.65 -23.07
C ARG A 586 -9.77 -1.33 -24.15
N ALA A 587 -8.61 -0.79 -24.46
CA ALA A 587 -7.69 -1.32 -25.47
C ALA A 587 -6.78 -2.46 -24.97
N ALA A 588 -6.62 -2.63 -23.66
CA ALA A 588 -5.59 -3.46 -23.03
C ALA A 588 -5.52 -4.90 -23.59
N GLY A 589 -6.67 -5.59 -23.73
CA GLY A 589 -6.73 -6.94 -24.27
C GLY A 589 -6.26 -7.03 -25.73
N GLY A 590 -6.58 -6.03 -26.54
CA GLY A 590 -6.15 -5.92 -27.94
C GLY A 590 -4.64 -5.72 -28.06
N VAL A 591 -4.11 -4.74 -27.32
CA VAL A 591 -2.67 -4.43 -27.26
C VAL A 591 -1.85 -5.64 -26.84
N MET A 592 -2.26 -6.31 -25.75
CA MET A 592 -1.53 -7.49 -25.28
C MET A 592 -1.61 -8.68 -26.23
N ARG A 593 -2.73 -8.85 -26.93
CA ARG A 593 -2.88 -9.89 -27.95
C ARG A 593 -1.94 -9.66 -29.14
N GLN A 594 -1.76 -8.42 -29.56
CA GLN A 594 -0.80 -8.05 -30.60
C GLN A 594 0.63 -8.31 -30.12
N LEU A 595 1.01 -7.81 -28.95
CA LEU A 595 2.34 -8.00 -28.35
C LEU A 595 2.70 -9.48 -28.21
N TRP A 596 1.81 -10.32 -27.66
CA TRP A 596 2.09 -11.75 -27.45
C TRP A 596 2.17 -12.57 -28.74
N ARG A 597 1.72 -12.02 -29.86
CA ARG A 597 1.88 -12.62 -31.21
C ARG A 597 3.05 -12.06 -32.00
N ASP A 598 3.65 -10.98 -31.50
CA ASP A 598 4.81 -10.36 -32.14
C ASP A 598 6.02 -11.30 -32.10
N PRO A 599 6.67 -11.61 -33.26
CA PRO A 599 7.81 -12.51 -33.32
C PRO A 599 9.02 -12.06 -32.50
N GLU A 600 9.25 -10.76 -32.37
CA GLU A 600 10.35 -10.19 -31.55
C GLU A 600 10.12 -10.47 -30.06
N TYR A 601 8.86 -10.47 -29.64
CA TYR A 601 8.49 -10.65 -28.23
C TYR A 601 8.32 -12.14 -27.81
N GLN A 602 7.95 -13.02 -28.74
CA GLN A 602 7.68 -14.43 -28.42
C GLN A 602 8.88 -15.16 -27.80
N SER A 603 10.10 -14.91 -28.29
CA SER A 603 11.30 -15.54 -27.76
C SER A 603 11.57 -15.15 -26.30
N LEU A 604 11.27 -13.90 -25.93
CA LEU A 604 11.35 -13.42 -24.55
C LEU A 604 10.27 -14.08 -23.69
N LEU A 605 9.04 -14.11 -24.17
CA LEU A 605 7.91 -14.72 -23.48
C LEU A 605 8.17 -16.21 -23.18
N ASP A 606 8.73 -16.95 -24.14
CA ASP A 606 9.09 -18.36 -23.96
C ASP A 606 10.22 -18.53 -22.93
N SER A 607 11.20 -17.63 -22.88
CA SER A 607 12.27 -17.64 -21.89
C SER A 607 11.77 -17.45 -20.45
N TRP A 608 10.64 -16.80 -20.28
CA TRP A 608 9.95 -16.62 -18.99
C TRP A 608 8.95 -17.74 -18.68
N GLY A 609 8.96 -18.84 -19.46
CA GLY A 609 7.99 -19.94 -19.32
C GLY A 609 6.56 -19.51 -19.64
N ARG A 610 6.40 -18.60 -20.60
CA ARG A 610 5.15 -17.98 -21.04
C ARG A 610 4.40 -17.22 -19.94
N TRP A 611 5.14 -16.68 -18.98
CA TRP A 611 4.62 -15.75 -17.95
C TRP A 611 4.68 -14.31 -18.42
N GLN A 612 3.60 -13.59 -18.18
CA GLN A 612 3.54 -12.14 -18.37
C GLN A 612 2.85 -11.46 -17.21
N GLU A 613 3.36 -10.32 -16.80
CA GLU A 613 2.70 -9.40 -15.88
C GLU A 613 2.15 -8.20 -16.63
N VAL A 614 0.93 -7.78 -16.29
CA VAL A 614 0.27 -6.57 -16.80
C VAL A 614 -0.27 -5.81 -15.62
N MET A 615 -0.07 -4.49 -15.59
CA MET A 615 -0.52 -3.64 -14.51
C MET A 615 -1.77 -2.86 -14.91
N LEU A 616 -2.73 -2.77 -13.97
CA LEU A 616 -3.95 -1.98 -14.09
C LEU A 616 -3.92 -0.79 -13.13
N GLY A 617 -4.17 0.42 -13.68
CA GLY A 617 -4.12 1.67 -12.93
C GLY A 617 -5.50 2.09 -12.42
N TYR A 618 -5.62 2.26 -11.11
CA TYR A 618 -6.87 2.60 -10.43
C TYR A 618 -7.06 4.10 -10.20
N SER A 619 -5.99 4.77 -9.75
CA SER A 619 -6.07 6.18 -9.37
C SER A 619 -6.27 7.11 -10.56
N ASP A 620 -5.54 6.87 -11.64
CA ASP A 620 -5.60 7.69 -12.84
C ASP A 620 -6.89 7.40 -13.63
N SER A 621 -7.34 6.15 -13.73
CA SER A 621 -8.64 5.82 -14.32
C SER A 621 -9.82 6.40 -13.53
N ASN A 622 -9.73 6.43 -12.18
CA ASN A 622 -10.76 7.08 -11.38
C ASN A 622 -10.78 8.61 -11.57
N LYS A 623 -9.61 9.23 -11.72
CA LYS A 623 -9.49 10.66 -12.06
C LYS A 623 -10.04 10.95 -13.44
N ASP A 624 -9.86 10.05 -14.40
CA ASP A 624 -10.30 10.19 -15.80
C ASP A 624 -11.80 9.97 -15.99
N GLY A 625 -12.36 8.90 -15.40
CA GLY A 625 -13.73 8.47 -15.65
C GLY A 625 -14.70 8.43 -14.47
N GLY A 626 -14.23 8.74 -13.25
CA GLY A 626 -15.02 8.61 -12.02
C GLY A 626 -15.11 7.18 -11.49
N MET A 627 -15.62 7.04 -10.26
CA MET A 627 -15.55 5.80 -9.48
C MET A 627 -16.28 4.62 -10.12
N LEU A 628 -17.50 4.82 -10.62
CA LEU A 628 -18.31 3.75 -11.21
C LEU A 628 -17.67 3.24 -12.50
N THR A 629 -17.34 4.15 -13.41
CA THR A 629 -16.72 3.82 -14.71
C THR A 629 -15.37 3.16 -14.53
N SER A 630 -14.49 3.74 -13.72
CA SER A 630 -13.18 3.15 -13.44
C SER A 630 -13.29 1.72 -12.90
N THR A 631 -14.20 1.47 -11.94
CA THR A 631 -14.42 0.14 -11.38
C THR A 631 -14.90 -0.85 -12.45
N TRP A 632 -15.81 -0.43 -13.31
CA TRP A 632 -16.35 -1.27 -14.38
C TRP A 632 -15.34 -1.56 -15.49
N GLU A 633 -14.64 -0.54 -15.99
CA GLU A 633 -13.62 -0.71 -17.04
C GLU A 633 -12.43 -1.56 -16.55
N LEU A 634 -12.01 -1.42 -15.28
CA LEU A 634 -11.01 -2.31 -14.69
C LEU A 634 -11.47 -3.77 -14.66
N HIS A 635 -12.74 -4.02 -14.35
CA HIS A 635 -13.32 -5.37 -14.36
C HIS A 635 -13.36 -5.95 -15.79
N LYS A 636 -13.77 -5.17 -16.79
CA LYS A 636 -13.76 -5.58 -18.20
C LYS A 636 -12.33 -5.85 -18.70
N ALA A 637 -11.40 -4.93 -18.42
CA ALA A 637 -9.99 -5.10 -18.79
C ALA A 637 -9.38 -6.36 -18.17
N HIS A 638 -9.66 -6.63 -16.90
CA HIS A 638 -9.23 -7.84 -16.21
C HIS A 638 -9.69 -9.10 -16.95
N ARG A 639 -10.98 -9.19 -17.27
CA ARG A 639 -11.57 -10.34 -17.98
C ARG A 639 -11.00 -10.50 -19.38
N GLU A 640 -10.91 -9.39 -20.12
CA GLU A 640 -10.41 -9.39 -21.50
C GLU A 640 -8.93 -9.77 -21.59
N LEU A 641 -8.10 -9.31 -20.64
CA LEU A 641 -6.69 -9.71 -20.55
C LEU A 641 -6.53 -11.20 -20.27
N HIS A 642 -7.35 -11.78 -19.40
CA HIS A 642 -7.31 -13.22 -19.15
C HIS A 642 -7.76 -14.03 -20.38
N ARG A 643 -8.78 -13.53 -21.11
CA ARG A 643 -9.22 -14.15 -22.36
C ARG A 643 -8.09 -14.12 -23.41
N ALA A 644 -7.48 -12.96 -23.60
CA ALA A 644 -6.36 -12.79 -24.53
C ALA A 644 -5.16 -13.69 -24.16
N ALA A 645 -4.89 -13.82 -22.85
CA ALA A 645 -3.83 -14.69 -22.34
C ALA A 645 -4.12 -16.17 -22.65
N GLN A 646 -5.34 -16.64 -22.44
CA GLN A 646 -5.76 -18.00 -22.80
C GLN A 646 -5.63 -18.25 -24.30
N GLU A 647 -6.09 -17.31 -25.15
CA GLU A 647 -5.98 -17.40 -26.61
C GLU A 647 -4.53 -17.48 -27.11
N CYS A 648 -3.60 -16.82 -26.40
CA CYS A 648 -2.18 -16.79 -26.75
C CYS A 648 -1.33 -17.80 -25.98
N GLY A 649 -1.92 -18.64 -25.10
CA GLY A 649 -1.19 -19.62 -24.28
C GLY A 649 -0.24 -18.96 -23.27
N VAL A 650 -0.62 -17.82 -22.70
CA VAL A 650 0.15 -17.03 -21.76
C VAL A 650 -0.38 -17.22 -20.34
N GLN A 651 0.52 -17.36 -19.37
CA GLN A 651 0.19 -17.35 -17.95
C GLN A 651 0.22 -15.90 -17.44
N LEU A 652 -0.96 -15.33 -17.22
CA LEU A 652 -1.08 -13.92 -16.83
C LEU A 652 -1.05 -13.76 -15.30
N ARG A 653 -0.26 -12.79 -14.85
CA ARG A 653 -0.36 -12.23 -13.49
C ARG A 653 -0.77 -10.77 -13.59
N LEU A 654 -1.84 -10.38 -12.91
CA LEU A 654 -2.23 -8.98 -12.84
C LEU A 654 -1.57 -8.29 -11.64
N PHE A 655 -1.09 -7.08 -11.91
CA PHE A 655 -0.58 -6.17 -10.91
C PHE A 655 -1.59 -5.04 -10.72
N HIS A 656 -2.21 -4.99 -9.55
CA HIS A 656 -3.26 -4.04 -9.22
C HIS A 656 -2.66 -2.77 -8.60
N GLY A 657 -2.62 -1.69 -9.37
CA GLY A 657 -2.17 -0.36 -8.92
C GLY A 657 -3.20 0.35 -8.05
N ARG A 658 -3.70 -0.34 -7.01
CA ARG A 658 -4.74 0.22 -6.14
C ARG A 658 -4.22 1.38 -5.31
N GLY A 659 -5.06 2.42 -5.16
CA GLY A 659 -4.82 3.50 -4.22
C GLY A 659 -5.03 3.07 -2.76
N GLY A 660 -4.54 3.85 -1.82
CA GLY A 660 -4.77 3.61 -0.39
C GLY A 660 -6.17 4.01 0.06
N THR A 661 -6.80 4.94 -0.61
CA THR A 661 -8.12 5.47 -0.28
C THR A 661 -9.16 5.13 -1.32
N VAL A 662 -10.45 5.19 -0.93
CA VAL A 662 -11.58 4.90 -1.83
C VAL A 662 -11.55 5.79 -3.07
N GLY A 663 -11.36 7.09 -2.93
CA GLY A 663 -11.31 8.03 -4.07
C GLY A 663 -10.16 7.77 -5.05
N ARG A 664 -9.29 6.81 -4.77
CA ARG A 664 -8.20 6.35 -5.64
C ARG A 664 -8.34 4.87 -6.01
N GLY A 665 -9.56 4.34 -5.96
CA GLY A 665 -9.83 2.92 -6.20
C GLY A 665 -9.32 1.99 -5.11
N GLY A 666 -9.06 2.52 -3.89
CA GLY A 666 -8.72 1.76 -2.69
C GLY A 666 -9.92 1.09 -2.04
N GLY A 667 -9.76 0.71 -0.78
CA GLY A 667 -10.76 0.00 0.01
C GLY A 667 -10.21 -1.29 0.59
N PRO A 668 -11.04 -2.11 1.25
CA PRO A 668 -10.58 -3.38 1.82
C PRO A 668 -9.99 -4.31 0.76
N THR A 669 -8.71 -4.67 0.88
CA THR A 669 -7.99 -5.45 -0.14
C THR A 669 -8.61 -6.83 -0.35
N HIS A 670 -9.03 -7.50 0.73
CA HIS A 670 -9.67 -8.81 0.65
C HIS A 670 -11.00 -8.79 -0.13
N SER A 671 -11.83 -7.74 0.06
CA SER A 671 -13.08 -7.59 -0.68
C SER A 671 -12.83 -7.40 -2.18
N ALA A 672 -11.81 -6.62 -2.52
CA ALA A 672 -11.43 -6.42 -3.91
C ALA A 672 -10.88 -7.68 -4.59
N ILE A 673 -10.14 -8.53 -3.86
CA ILE A 673 -9.71 -9.84 -4.37
C ILE A 673 -10.93 -10.72 -4.65
N LEU A 674 -11.90 -10.72 -3.75
CA LEU A 674 -13.14 -11.47 -3.92
C LEU A 674 -14.07 -10.91 -5.01
N ALA A 675 -13.94 -9.64 -5.38
CA ALA A 675 -14.73 -8.99 -6.43
C ALA A 675 -14.14 -9.18 -7.85
N GLN A 676 -13.03 -9.92 -7.99
CA GLN A 676 -12.44 -10.21 -9.30
C GLN A 676 -13.35 -11.10 -10.16
N PRO A 677 -13.25 -11.01 -11.50
CA PRO A 677 -14.05 -11.84 -12.40
C PRO A 677 -13.82 -13.34 -12.15
N GLU A 678 -14.89 -14.12 -12.27
CA GLU A 678 -14.77 -15.59 -12.24
C GLU A 678 -13.89 -16.06 -13.41
N GLY A 679 -13.04 -17.06 -13.13
CA GLY A 679 -12.07 -17.57 -14.12
C GLY A 679 -10.91 -16.61 -14.45
N GLY A 680 -10.95 -15.38 -13.96
CA GLY A 680 -9.92 -14.36 -14.17
C GLY A 680 -8.83 -14.31 -13.09
N PHE A 681 -8.74 -15.29 -12.19
CA PHE A 681 -7.75 -15.29 -11.13
C PHE A 681 -6.87 -16.54 -11.16
N SER A 682 -5.56 -16.33 -11.34
CA SER A 682 -4.57 -17.42 -11.44
C SER A 682 -4.01 -17.87 -10.08
N GLY A 683 -4.44 -17.30 -8.97
CA GLY A 683 -3.86 -17.50 -7.64
C GLY A 683 -2.69 -16.56 -7.33
N ARG A 684 -2.13 -15.87 -8.32
CA ARG A 684 -0.98 -14.98 -8.16
C ARG A 684 -1.40 -13.54 -8.36
N ILE A 685 -1.12 -12.70 -7.36
CA ILE A 685 -1.52 -11.29 -7.37
C ILE A 685 -0.39 -10.39 -6.85
N ARG A 686 -0.17 -9.28 -7.53
CA ARG A 686 0.61 -8.17 -7.02
C ARG A 686 -0.31 -6.97 -6.77
N ILE A 687 -0.09 -6.29 -5.65
CA ILE A 687 -0.93 -5.14 -5.24
C ILE A 687 -0.03 -4.05 -4.70
N THR A 688 -0.22 -2.82 -5.17
CA THR A 688 0.45 -1.68 -4.54
C THR A 688 -0.09 -1.46 -3.14
N GLU A 689 0.82 -1.32 -2.19
CA GLU A 689 0.56 -0.83 -0.85
C GLU A 689 1.16 0.57 -0.73
N GLN A 690 0.28 1.55 -0.73
CA GLN A 690 0.72 2.93 -0.77
C GLN A 690 1.10 3.46 0.60
N GLY A 691 2.01 4.45 0.66
CA GLY A 691 2.59 4.93 1.90
C GLY A 691 1.57 5.25 2.99
N GLU A 692 0.40 5.80 2.62
CA GLU A 692 -0.66 6.10 3.57
C GLU A 692 -1.24 4.88 4.30
N VAL A 693 -1.14 3.69 3.70
CA VAL A 693 -1.66 2.46 4.32
C VAL A 693 -0.57 1.62 4.97
N LEU A 694 0.70 1.83 4.64
CA LEU A 694 1.81 1.04 5.17
C LEU A 694 1.85 1.09 6.70
N ASN A 695 1.69 2.27 7.27
CA ASN A 695 1.77 2.46 8.71
C ASN A 695 0.67 1.68 9.45
N TRP A 696 -0.58 1.79 9.03
CA TRP A 696 -1.66 1.12 9.75
C TRP A 696 -1.79 -0.37 9.41
N LYS A 697 -1.23 -0.84 8.29
CA LYS A 697 -1.19 -2.28 7.95
C LYS A 697 0.02 -2.99 8.54
N TYR A 698 1.20 -2.35 8.49
CA TYR A 698 2.49 -3.03 8.68
C TYR A 698 3.36 -2.43 9.80
N ALA A 699 2.92 -1.42 10.55
CA ALA A 699 3.71 -0.88 11.66
C ALA A 699 3.70 -1.78 12.92
N ASP A 700 2.86 -2.81 12.94
CA ASP A 700 2.63 -3.69 14.08
C ASP A 700 2.48 -5.14 13.59
N ALA A 701 3.14 -6.09 14.28
CA ALA A 701 3.18 -7.49 13.85
C ALA A 701 1.78 -8.14 13.81
N VAL A 702 0.89 -7.87 14.78
CA VAL A 702 -0.46 -8.46 14.82
C VAL A 702 -1.33 -7.93 13.67
N LEU A 703 -1.17 -6.64 13.33
CA LEU A 703 -1.90 -6.05 12.19
C LEU A 703 -1.34 -6.53 10.87
N ALA A 704 -0.02 -6.64 10.73
CA ALA A 704 0.65 -7.16 9.54
C ALA A 704 0.21 -8.60 9.27
N GLU A 705 0.26 -9.45 10.29
CA GLU A 705 -0.23 -10.82 10.24
C GLU A 705 -1.70 -10.88 9.76
N TRP A 706 -2.57 -10.09 10.37
CA TRP A 706 -3.98 -10.08 9.97
C TRP A 706 -4.19 -9.63 8.53
N ASN A 707 -3.55 -8.54 8.09
CA ASN A 707 -3.73 -8.05 6.72
C ASN A 707 -3.20 -9.03 5.67
N LEU A 708 -2.06 -9.67 5.93
CA LEU A 708 -1.48 -10.68 5.03
C LEU A 708 -2.32 -11.97 5.03
N GLU A 709 -2.78 -12.44 6.19
CA GLU A 709 -3.71 -13.57 6.32
C GLU A 709 -4.97 -13.36 5.49
N LEU A 710 -5.62 -12.18 5.62
CA LEU A 710 -6.82 -11.84 4.86
C LEU A 710 -6.60 -11.87 3.35
N MET A 711 -5.43 -11.43 2.87
CA MET A 711 -5.11 -11.47 1.45
C MET A 711 -4.88 -12.89 0.95
N ILE A 712 -4.17 -13.72 1.70
CA ILE A 712 -3.97 -15.14 1.37
C ILE A 712 -5.32 -15.87 1.36
N ALA A 713 -6.12 -15.68 2.40
CA ALA A 713 -7.43 -16.31 2.52
C ALA A 713 -8.38 -15.91 1.38
N ALA A 714 -8.45 -14.62 1.06
CA ALA A 714 -9.26 -14.12 -0.05
C ALA A 714 -8.77 -14.66 -1.41
N SER A 715 -7.45 -14.77 -1.59
CA SER A 715 -6.87 -15.34 -2.82
C SER A 715 -7.22 -16.83 -2.96
N LEU A 716 -7.15 -17.57 -1.87
CA LEU A 716 -7.55 -18.97 -1.86
C LEU A 716 -9.04 -19.13 -2.14
N GLU A 717 -9.90 -18.34 -1.51
CA GLU A 717 -11.34 -18.35 -1.73
C GLU A 717 -11.71 -17.96 -3.17
N ALA A 718 -11.07 -16.93 -3.73
CA ALA A 718 -11.29 -16.49 -5.11
C ALA A 718 -10.89 -17.55 -6.14
N LEU A 719 -9.78 -18.27 -5.88
CA LEU A 719 -9.30 -19.35 -6.75
C LEU A 719 -10.16 -20.61 -6.65
N ALA A 720 -10.68 -20.90 -5.47
CA ALA A 720 -11.41 -22.13 -5.16
C ALA A 720 -12.93 -22.06 -5.40
N ARG A 721 -13.45 -20.89 -5.83
CA ARG A 721 -14.89 -20.75 -6.09
C ARG A 721 -15.36 -21.83 -7.04
N PRO A 722 -16.33 -22.68 -6.64
CA PRO A 722 -16.99 -23.56 -7.59
C PRO A 722 -17.71 -22.69 -8.61
N GLY A 723 -17.56 -23.01 -9.91
CA GLY A 723 -18.32 -22.36 -11.00
C GLY A 723 -19.78 -22.32 -10.61
N SER A 724 -20.35 -21.14 -10.44
CA SER A 724 -21.56 -20.98 -9.67
C SER A 724 -22.81 -20.93 -10.54
N LEU A 725 -23.93 -21.24 -9.92
CA LEU A 725 -25.31 -20.95 -10.34
C LEU A 725 -25.59 -19.49 -10.81
N GLN A 726 -24.59 -18.61 -10.86
CA GLN A 726 -24.71 -17.19 -11.19
C GLN A 726 -24.69 -16.89 -12.70
N GLU A 727 -24.25 -17.82 -13.55
CA GLU A 727 -24.13 -17.59 -15.00
C GLU A 727 -25.39 -17.05 -15.68
N LYS A 728 -26.58 -17.44 -15.22
CA LYS A 728 -27.84 -16.99 -15.81
C LYS A 728 -28.17 -15.51 -15.59
N ASN A 729 -27.71 -14.91 -14.51
CA ASN A 729 -27.99 -13.51 -14.18
C ASN A 729 -26.84 -12.57 -14.55
N GLN A 730 -25.64 -13.11 -14.75
CA GLN A 730 -24.42 -12.33 -14.96
C GLN A 730 -24.50 -11.41 -16.17
N MET A 731 -25.05 -11.86 -17.27
CA MET A 731 -25.20 -11.07 -18.48
C MET A 731 -26.08 -9.83 -18.27
N HIS A 732 -27.22 -9.98 -17.59
CA HIS A 732 -28.09 -8.83 -17.27
C HIS A 732 -27.43 -7.86 -16.26
N TRP A 733 -26.63 -8.38 -15.34
CA TRP A 733 -25.86 -7.53 -14.42
C TRP A 733 -24.78 -6.73 -15.12
N GLU A 734 -24.10 -7.35 -16.09
CA GLU A 734 -23.07 -6.70 -16.90
C GLU A 734 -23.66 -5.65 -17.83
N GLU A 735 -24.81 -5.92 -18.47
CA GLU A 735 -25.55 -4.95 -19.27
C GLU A 735 -25.99 -3.74 -18.43
N ALA A 736 -26.49 -3.99 -17.21
CA ALA A 736 -26.84 -2.92 -16.29
C ALA A 736 -25.62 -2.08 -15.87
N MET A 737 -24.48 -2.73 -15.60
CA MET A 737 -23.25 -2.04 -15.26
C MET A 737 -22.73 -1.20 -16.43
N GLU A 738 -22.75 -1.73 -17.66
CA GLU A 738 -22.32 -1.00 -18.85
C GLU A 738 -23.12 0.29 -19.02
N GLU A 739 -24.43 0.19 -18.96
CA GLU A 739 -25.31 1.33 -19.11
C GLU A 739 -25.13 2.39 -18.01
N MET A 740 -25.06 1.95 -16.76
CA MET A 740 -24.78 2.85 -15.63
C MET A 740 -23.42 3.52 -15.77
N SER A 741 -22.42 2.77 -16.25
CA SER A 741 -21.05 3.25 -16.46
C SER A 741 -20.97 4.29 -17.57
N GLU A 742 -21.63 4.07 -18.70
CA GLU A 742 -21.66 5.03 -19.80
C GLU A 742 -22.26 6.38 -19.38
N GLU A 743 -23.39 6.34 -18.68
CA GLU A 743 -24.01 7.59 -18.19
C GLU A 743 -23.15 8.26 -17.12
N ALA A 744 -22.57 7.49 -16.19
CA ALA A 744 -21.66 8.03 -15.17
C ALA A 744 -20.42 8.65 -15.80
N TYR A 745 -19.84 8.03 -16.84
CA TYR A 745 -18.69 8.53 -17.57
C TYR A 745 -19.01 9.85 -18.26
N ARG A 746 -20.12 9.89 -19.00
CA ARG A 746 -20.58 11.10 -19.70
C ARG A 746 -20.74 12.28 -18.75
N VAL A 747 -21.38 12.03 -17.60
CA VAL A 747 -21.60 13.07 -16.58
C VAL A 747 -20.29 13.49 -15.93
N TYR A 748 -19.43 12.54 -15.55
CA TYR A 748 -18.16 12.85 -14.90
C TYR A 748 -17.22 13.64 -15.84
N ARG A 749 -17.14 13.25 -17.12
CA ARG A 749 -16.33 13.96 -18.12
C ARG A 749 -16.83 15.40 -18.29
N GLY A 750 -18.12 15.56 -18.56
CA GLY A 750 -18.69 16.89 -18.85
C GLY A 750 -18.72 17.82 -17.63
N ASP A 751 -19.08 17.28 -16.45
CA ASP A 751 -19.25 18.12 -15.25
C ASP A 751 -17.91 18.35 -14.52
N ILE A 752 -16.98 17.38 -14.52
CA ILE A 752 -15.76 17.42 -13.70
C ILE A 752 -14.48 17.52 -14.53
N ALA A 753 -14.23 16.55 -15.43
CA ALA A 753 -12.91 16.40 -16.04
C ALA A 753 -12.61 17.46 -17.09
N GLU A 754 -13.62 17.87 -17.88
CA GLU A 754 -13.54 18.84 -18.97
C GLU A 754 -14.08 20.22 -18.60
N ASN A 755 -14.51 20.40 -17.35
CA ASN A 755 -15.09 21.64 -16.86
C ASN A 755 -14.02 22.50 -16.18
N GLU A 756 -13.58 23.57 -16.85
CA GLU A 756 -12.59 24.52 -16.35
C GLU A 756 -13.06 25.22 -15.07
N ASP A 757 -14.36 25.49 -14.93
CA ASP A 757 -14.95 26.07 -13.73
C ASP A 757 -14.68 25.20 -12.49
N VAL A 758 -14.72 23.87 -12.63
CA VAL A 758 -14.46 22.94 -11.53
C VAL A 758 -13.00 22.94 -11.14
N LEU A 759 -12.10 23.04 -12.09
CA LEU A 759 -10.66 23.09 -11.81
C LEU A 759 -10.30 24.40 -11.09
N GLU A 760 -10.85 25.53 -11.54
CA GLU A 760 -10.65 26.80 -10.87
C GLU A 760 -11.24 26.81 -9.44
N TYR A 761 -12.46 26.26 -9.29
CA TYR A 761 -13.08 26.05 -7.99
C TYR A 761 -12.21 25.19 -7.09
N PHE A 762 -11.71 24.04 -7.59
CA PHE A 762 -10.83 23.12 -6.87
C PHE A 762 -9.57 23.82 -6.36
N GLU A 763 -8.91 24.59 -7.21
CA GLU A 763 -7.69 25.33 -6.84
C GLU A 763 -7.93 26.35 -5.71
N GLN A 764 -9.11 26.97 -5.68
CA GLN A 764 -9.44 27.98 -4.67
C GLN A 764 -10.10 27.39 -3.39
N ALA A 765 -10.97 26.38 -3.55
CA ALA A 765 -11.75 25.78 -2.46
C ALA A 765 -11.03 24.61 -1.76
N THR A 766 -9.81 24.30 -2.14
CA THR A 766 -9.04 23.20 -1.50
C THR A 766 -7.62 23.64 -1.19
N PRO A 767 -6.96 22.99 -0.21
CA PRO A 767 -5.57 23.33 0.12
C PRO A 767 -4.55 22.69 -0.85
N VAL A 768 -4.90 22.49 -2.13
CA VAL A 768 -4.01 21.80 -3.09
C VAL A 768 -2.68 22.52 -3.28
N HIS A 769 -2.66 23.84 -3.25
CA HIS A 769 -1.44 24.64 -3.35
C HIS A 769 -0.58 24.57 -2.08
N GLU A 770 -1.16 24.20 -0.96
CA GLU A 770 -0.46 24.09 0.33
C GLU A 770 0.24 22.74 0.50
N LEU A 771 -0.04 21.75 -0.40
CA LEU A 771 0.56 20.44 -0.33
C LEU A 771 2.08 20.46 -0.53
N ASP A 772 2.58 21.31 -1.43
CA ASP A 772 4.01 21.46 -1.65
C ASP A 772 4.73 22.13 -0.45
N ALA A 773 4.03 23.07 0.22
CA ALA A 773 4.51 23.71 1.43
C ALA A 773 4.48 22.78 2.66
N ALA A 774 3.55 21.82 2.68
CA ALA A 774 3.47 20.82 3.75
C ALA A 774 4.64 19.82 3.77
N ARG A 775 5.51 19.79 2.73
CA ARG A 775 6.76 19.01 2.65
C ARG A 775 6.58 17.52 2.97
N ILE A 776 5.48 16.95 2.50
CA ILE A 776 5.04 15.61 2.89
C ILE A 776 5.84 14.52 2.15
N GLY A 777 6.25 14.76 0.90
CA GLY A 777 7.04 13.82 0.10
C GLY A 777 8.01 14.51 -0.84
N SER A 778 8.90 13.73 -1.47
CA SER A 778 9.88 14.24 -2.44
C SER A 778 9.23 14.64 -3.77
N ARG A 779 8.06 14.08 -4.12
CA ARG A 779 7.38 14.24 -5.41
C ARG A 779 6.74 15.64 -5.59
N PRO A 780 6.79 16.23 -6.81
CA PRO A 780 6.02 17.41 -7.13
C PRO A 780 4.52 17.10 -7.31
N SER A 781 3.64 18.06 -7.02
CA SER A 781 2.18 17.90 -7.11
C SER A 781 1.66 17.86 -8.56
N ARG A 782 2.38 18.44 -9.52
CA ARG A 782 2.01 18.49 -10.94
C ARG A 782 3.04 17.79 -11.82
N ARG A 783 2.60 17.22 -12.95
CA ARG A 783 3.46 16.63 -13.99
C ARG A 783 4.08 17.69 -14.88
N THR A 784 3.28 18.72 -15.24
CA THR A 784 3.68 19.84 -16.12
C THR A 784 3.22 21.16 -15.53
N LYS A 785 3.60 22.29 -16.15
CA LYS A 785 3.15 23.65 -15.77
C LYS A 785 1.75 24.02 -16.29
N GLY A 786 1.06 23.10 -16.98
CA GLY A 786 -0.28 23.32 -17.51
C GLY A 786 -1.37 23.47 -16.44
N ARG A 787 -2.56 23.98 -16.87
CA ARG A 787 -3.73 24.17 -16.00
C ARG A 787 -4.89 23.23 -16.33
N ARG A 788 -4.60 22.03 -16.86
CA ARG A 788 -5.62 21.02 -17.12
C ARG A 788 -5.63 19.96 -16.02
N LEU A 789 -6.74 19.25 -15.88
CA LEU A 789 -6.83 18.13 -14.94
C LEU A 789 -5.77 17.06 -15.21
N GLU A 790 -5.42 16.82 -16.47
CA GLU A 790 -4.42 15.86 -16.90
C GLU A 790 -3.02 16.18 -16.34
N ASP A 791 -2.69 17.47 -16.19
CA ASP A 791 -1.42 17.93 -15.62
C ASP A 791 -1.31 17.70 -14.12
N LEU A 792 -2.45 17.59 -13.43
CA LEU A 792 -2.51 17.32 -11.99
C LEU A 792 -2.37 15.82 -11.74
N ARG A 793 -1.52 15.43 -10.80
CA ARG A 793 -1.40 14.03 -10.38
C ARG A 793 -2.66 13.59 -9.63
N ALA A 794 -3.00 12.30 -9.73
CA ALA A 794 -4.19 11.74 -9.07
C ALA A 794 -4.18 11.92 -7.55
N ILE A 795 -3.01 11.87 -6.91
CA ILE A 795 -2.88 12.03 -5.46
C ILE A 795 -3.28 13.43 -5.00
N PRO A 796 -2.70 14.54 -5.49
CA PRO A 796 -3.13 15.90 -5.14
C PRO A 796 -4.61 16.17 -5.44
N TRP A 797 -5.14 15.62 -6.54
CA TRP A 797 -6.54 15.73 -6.89
C TRP A 797 -7.45 15.14 -5.80
N VAL A 798 -7.24 13.88 -5.46
CA VAL A 798 -8.06 13.20 -4.45
C VAL A 798 -7.84 13.81 -3.07
N PHE A 799 -6.59 14.13 -2.73
CA PHE A 799 -6.24 14.68 -1.43
C PHE A 799 -6.87 16.04 -1.19
N GLY A 800 -6.82 16.96 -2.16
CA GLY A 800 -7.44 18.28 -2.06
C GLY A 800 -8.95 18.18 -1.77
N TRP A 801 -9.68 17.36 -2.54
CA TRP A 801 -11.10 17.11 -2.32
C TRP A 801 -11.43 16.47 -0.98
N MET A 802 -10.55 15.60 -0.48
CA MET A 802 -10.74 14.99 0.84
C MET A 802 -10.48 15.96 1.98
N GLN A 803 -9.43 16.79 1.88
CA GLN A 803 -9.11 17.83 2.87
C GLN A 803 -10.26 18.82 3.03
N SER A 804 -10.85 19.26 1.93
CA SER A 804 -11.98 20.20 1.93
C SER A 804 -13.35 19.55 2.17
N ARG A 805 -13.38 18.25 2.50
CA ARG A 805 -14.58 17.48 2.84
C ARG A 805 -15.62 17.33 1.70
N HIS A 806 -15.27 17.65 0.45
CA HIS A 806 -16.12 17.37 -0.72
C HIS A 806 -16.07 15.90 -1.12
N ALA A 807 -14.91 15.28 -1.09
CA ALA A 807 -14.68 13.87 -1.45
C ALA A 807 -15.17 13.47 -2.87
N VAL A 808 -15.20 14.42 -3.80
CA VAL A 808 -15.76 14.28 -5.15
C VAL A 808 -15.35 12.99 -5.88
N PRO A 809 -14.05 12.59 -5.91
CA PRO A 809 -13.61 11.42 -6.67
C PRO A 809 -14.18 10.09 -6.17
N ALA A 810 -14.77 10.05 -4.97
CA ALA A 810 -15.28 8.84 -4.37
C ALA A 810 -16.75 8.53 -4.70
N TRP A 811 -17.49 9.51 -5.27
CA TRP A 811 -18.94 9.35 -5.42
C TRP A 811 -19.57 10.08 -6.62
N TYR A 812 -18.89 11.07 -7.25
CA TYR A 812 -19.49 11.87 -8.31
C TYR A 812 -19.84 11.01 -9.54
N GLY A 813 -21.03 11.22 -10.10
CA GLY A 813 -21.56 10.51 -11.26
C GLY A 813 -22.26 9.19 -10.95
N VAL A 814 -22.00 8.60 -9.74
CA VAL A 814 -22.60 7.31 -9.36
C VAL A 814 -24.11 7.40 -9.22
N GLY A 815 -24.60 8.48 -8.61
CA GLY A 815 -26.04 8.71 -8.45
C GLY A 815 -26.77 8.84 -9.78
N ARG A 816 -26.20 9.57 -10.72
CA ARG A 816 -26.74 9.77 -12.05
C ARG A 816 -26.77 8.45 -12.83
N GLY A 817 -25.66 7.68 -12.82
CA GLY A 817 -25.62 6.38 -13.47
C GLY A 817 -26.70 5.42 -12.94
N ILE A 818 -26.81 5.27 -11.61
CA ILE A 818 -27.83 4.41 -10.98
C ILE A 818 -29.25 4.93 -11.27
N GLU A 819 -29.47 6.24 -11.20
CA GLU A 819 -30.79 6.84 -11.40
C GLU A 819 -31.27 6.64 -12.84
N SER A 820 -30.40 6.78 -13.86
CA SER A 820 -30.75 6.62 -15.26
C SER A 820 -31.29 5.22 -15.54
N PHE A 821 -30.63 4.20 -15.01
CA PHE A 821 -31.06 2.82 -15.11
C PHE A 821 -32.35 2.55 -14.33
N ALA A 822 -32.43 2.99 -13.07
CA ALA A 822 -33.57 2.77 -12.19
C ALA A 822 -34.89 3.42 -12.68
N LYS A 823 -34.80 4.53 -13.47
CA LYS A 823 -35.96 5.23 -14.04
C LYS A 823 -36.68 4.44 -15.12
N LYS A 824 -36.06 3.42 -15.71
CA LYS A 824 -36.67 2.60 -16.75
C LYS A 824 -37.86 1.78 -16.24
N GLY A 825 -37.81 1.33 -14.97
CA GLY A 825 -38.92 0.62 -14.41
C GLY A 825 -38.70 -0.04 -13.03
N LYS A 826 -39.72 -0.76 -12.58
CA LYS A 826 -39.65 -1.52 -11.31
C LYS A 826 -38.79 -2.79 -11.42
N SER A 827 -38.65 -3.36 -12.61
CA SER A 827 -37.78 -4.50 -12.92
C SER A 827 -36.33 -4.13 -12.68
N GLU A 828 -35.90 -2.98 -13.19
CA GLU A 828 -34.53 -2.48 -13.07
C GLU A 828 -34.20 -2.15 -11.61
N GLN A 829 -35.14 -1.55 -10.89
CA GLN A 829 -34.98 -1.31 -9.45
C GLN A 829 -34.85 -2.62 -8.65
N ARG A 830 -35.53 -3.69 -9.08
CA ARG A 830 -35.39 -5.02 -8.47
C ARG A 830 -34.01 -5.59 -8.80
N LEU A 831 -33.60 -5.51 -10.06
CA LEU A 831 -32.31 -5.99 -10.53
C LEU A 831 -31.14 -5.34 -9.76
N LEU A 832 -31.16 -4.02 -9.53
CA LEU A 832 -30.15 -3.33 -8.72
C LEU A 832 -30.05 -3.88 -7.30
N ARG A 833 -31.17 -4.24 -6.67
CA ARG A 833 -31.20 -4.84 -5.33
C ARG A 833 -30.67 -6.29 -5.32
N GLU A 834 -30.90 -7.02 -6.39
CA GLU A 834 -30.35 -8.37 -6.60
C GLU A 834 -28.84 -8.28 -6.85
N MET A 835 -28.37 -7.36 -7.71
CA MET A 835 -26.96 -7.10 -7.95
C MET A 835 -26.20 -6.75 -6.65
N LEU A 836 -26.81 -5.91 -5.79
CA LEU A 836 -26.18 -5.53 -4.51
C LEU A 836 -25.94 -6.74 -3.58
N LYS A 837 -26.71 -7.82 -3.72
CA LYS A 837 -26.59 -9.03 -2.89
C LYS A 837 -25.77 -10.12 -3.57
N GLY A 838 -25.88 -10.25 -4.91
CA GLY A 838 -25.33 -11.36 -5.67
C GLY A 838 -24.08 -11.02 -6.49
N PHE A 839 -23.92 -9.76 -6.89
CA PHE A 839 -22.79 -9.34 -7.70
C PHE A 839 -21.73 -8.66 -6.82
N ALA A 840 -20.64 -9.40 -6.51
CA ALA A 840 -19.60 -8.96 -5.58
C ALA A 840 -18.97 -7.63 -5.97
N LEU A 841 -18.75 -7.38 -7.28
CA LEU A 841 -18.23 -6.14 -7.81
C LEU A 841 -19.12 -4.94 -7.47
N PHE A 842 -20.43 -5.07 -7.72
CA PHE A 842 -21.38 -4.00 -7.45
C PHE A 842 -21.54 -3.76 -5.94
N GLY A 843 -21.51 -4.83 -5.14
CA GLY A 843 -21.51 -4.74 -3.68
C GLY A 843 -20.30 -4.00 -3.11
N ASP A 844 -19.09 -4.29 -3.62
CA ASP A 844 -17.85 -3.61 -3.23
C ASP A 844 -17.86 -2.14 -3.67
N LEU A 845 -18.27 -1.86 -4.91
CA LEU A 845 -18.44 -0.50 -5.44
C LEU A 845 -19.35 0.34 -4.53
N ILE A 846 -20.56 -0.13 -4.24
CA ILE A 846 -21.52 0.61 -3.42
C ILE A 846 -21.01 0.81 -1.99
N SER A 847 -20.36 -0.19 -1.41
CA SER A 847 -19.74 -0.07 -0.07
C SER A 847 -18.63 0.99 -0.04
N ASN A 848 -17.82 1.05 -1.08
CA ASN A 848 -16.76 2.04 -1.22
C ASN A 848 -17.32 3.46 -1.42
N VAL A 849 -18.34 3.60 -2.25
CA VAL A 849 -19.04 4.89 -2.46
C VAL A 849 -19.69 5.37 -1.15
N GLU A 850 -20.39 4.49 -0.42
CA GLU A 850 -20.96 4.80 0.92
C GLU A 850 -19.89 5.31 1.88
N LEU A 851 -18.71 4.68 1.89
CA LEU A 851 -17.59 5.12 2.74
C LEU A 851 -17.07 6.50 2.33
N GLY A 852 -16.92 6.74 1.04
CA GLY A 852 -16.51 8.05 0.51
C GLY A 852 -17.50 9.16 0.87
N MET A 853 -18.79 8.90 0.68
CA MET A 853 -19.86 9.83 1.02
C MET A 853 -19.98 10.08 2.52
N ALA A 854 -19.77 9.06 3.35
CA ALA A 854 -19.81 9.21 4.81
C ALA A 854 -18.64 10.06 5.35
N LYS A 855 -17.53 10.11 4.64
CA LYS A 855 -16.39 11.00 4.94
C LYS A 855 -16.58 12.41 4.39
N ALA A 856 -17.38 12.59 3.36
CA ALA A 856 -17.75 13.90 2.86
C ALA A 856 -18.61 14.67 3.89
N ASP A 857 -18.57 15.99 3.82
CA ASP A 857 -19.37 16.84 4.66
C ASP A 857 -19.68 18.16 3.94
N LEU A 858 -20.88 18.27 3.39
CA LEU A 858 -21.27 19.42 2.59
C LEU A 858 -21.37 20.73 3.40
N HIS A 859 -21.58 20.64 4.72
CA HIS A 859 -21.62 21.86 5.56
C HIS A 859 -20.21 22.44 5.71
N ILE A 860 -19.21 21.61 5.93
CA ILE A 860 -17.81 22.03 5.97
C ILE A 860 -17.32 22.39 4.56
N ALA A 861 -17.67 21.60 3.53
CA ALA A 861 -17.33 21.89 2.13
C ALA A 861 -17.86 23.27 1.69
N ARG A 862 -19.04 23.67 2.14
CA ARG A 862 -19.61 25.00 1.90
C ARG A 862 -18.75 26.11 2.51
N VAL A 863 -18.16 25.90 3.68
CA VAL A 863 -17.23 26.88 4.29
C VAL A 863 -15.95 27.02 3.44
N TYR A 864 -15.43 25.92 2.90
CA TYR A 864 -14.30 25.96 1.95
C TYR A 864 -14.69 26.67 0.65
N SER A 865 -15.92 26.49 0.15
CA SER A 865 -16.38 27.18 -1.06
C SER A 865 -16.34 28.69 -0.96
N GLU A 866 -16.48 29.25 0.26
CA GLU A 866 -16.39 30.69 0.49
C GLU A 866 -15.00 31.28 0.14
N LEU A 867 -13.98 30.48 -0.02
CA LEU A 867 -12.64 30.89 -0.49
C LEU A 867 -12.63 31.22 -1.99
N VAL A 868 -13.62 30.75 -2.75
CA VAL A 868 -13.75 31.03 -4.19
C VAL A 868 -14.21 32.47 -4.35
N ARG A 869 -13.38 33.27 -5.04
CA ARG A 869 -13.57 34.72 -5.16
C ARG A 869 -14.80 35.09 -5.98
N ASP A 870 -14.98 34.38 -7.12
CA ASP A 870 -16.15 34.59 -7.97
C ASP A 870 -17.39 33.93 -7.37
N ALA A 871 -18.37 34.73 -6.94
CA ALA A 871 -19.61 34.24 -6.35
C ALA A 871 -20.47 33.43 -7.34
N GLY A 872 -20.41 33.77 -8.62
CA GLY A 872 -21.12 33.05 -9.68
C GLY A 872 -20.54 31.65 -9.89
N LEU A 873 -19.23 31.56 -10.06
CA LEU A 873 -18.47 30.30 -10.14
C LEU A 873 -18.74 29.44 -8.90
N ARG A 874 -18.58 30.03 -7.72
CA ARG A 874 -18.84 29.34 -6.45
C ARG A 874 -20.23 28.69 -6.39
N THR A 875 -21.26 29.48 -6.75
CA THR A 875 -22.64 29.02 -6.68
C THR A 875 -22.92 27.93 -7.72
N ARG A 876 -22.48 28.08 -8.94
CA ARG A 876 -22.70 27.10 -10.02
C ARG A 876 -22.06 25.74 -9.64
N VAL A 877 -20.76 25.77 -9.30
CA VAL A 877 -20.04 24.52 -9.03
C VAL A 877 -20.52 23.87 -7.74
N PHE A 878 -20.68 24.63 -6.65
CA PHE A 878 -21.13 24.03 -5.38
C PHE A 878 -22.54 23.44 -5.49
N SER A 879 -23.48 24.11 -6.17
CA SER A 879 -24.83 23.57 -6.35
C SER A 879 -24.81 22.29 -7.20
N MET A 880 -24.01 22.25 -8.24
CA MET A 880 -23.83 21.04 -9.07
C MET A 880 -23.31 19.86 -8.21
N LEU A 881 -22.29 20.09 -7.38
CA LEU A 881 -21.74 19.06 -6.47
C LEU A 881 -22.77 18.62 -5.43
N GLU A 882 -23.50 19.57 -4.84
CA GLU A 882 -24.54 19.29 -3.82
C GLU A 882 -25.70 18.47 -4.40
N ASP A 883 -26.19 18.82 -5.58
CA ASP A 883 -27.28 18.11 -6.25
C ASP A 883 -26.91 16.66 -6.54
N GLU A 884 -25.70 16.42 -7.08
CA GLU A 884 -25.25 15.08 -7.38
C GLU A 884 -24.95 14.26 -6.09
N PHE A 885 -24.46 14.89 -5.04
CA PHE A 885 -24.30 14.23 -3.75
C PHE A 885 -25.64 13.75 -3.17
N LEU A 886 -26.65 14.62 -3.16
CA LEU A 886 -27.98 14.28 -2.67
C LEU A 886 -28.64 13.19 -3.52
N ARG A 887 -28.43 13.22 -4.84
CA ARG A 887 -28.88 12.18 -5.77
C ARG A 887 -28.20 10.84 -5.47
N SER A 888 -26.89 10.83 -5.37
CA SER A 888 -26.11 9.62 -5.06
C SER A 888 -26.54 9.01 -3.73
N ARG A 889 -26.69 9.83 -2.69
CA ARG A 889 -27.18 9.40 -1.39
C ARG A 889 -28.58 8.77 -1.49
N LYS A 890 -29.50 9.43 -2.18
CA LYS A 890 -30.87 8.93 -2.37
C LYS A 890 -30.88 7.58 -3.08
N MET A 891 -30.11 7.44 -4.16
CA MET A 891 -30.08 6.21 -4.93
C MET A 891 -29.46 5.06 -4.15
N ILE A 892 -28.34 5.28 -3.46
CA ILE A 892 -27.69 4.26 -2.62
C ILE A 892 -28.61 3.79 -1.50
N LEU A 893 -29.29 4.70 -0.79
CA LEU A 893 -30.22 4.33 0.28
C LEU A 893 -31.43 3.56 -0.26
N ASN A 894 -31.93 3.90 -1.45
CA ASN A 894 -33.06 3.19 -2.08
C ASN A 894 -32.70 1.75 -2.48
N ILE A 895 -31.54 1.55 -3.11
CA ILE A 895 -31.13 0.20 -3.55
C ILE A 895 -30.70 -0.68 -2.38
N SER A 896 -30.06 -0.09 -1.36
CA SER A 896 -29.61 -0.82 -0.17
C SER A 896 -30.71 -1.10 0.85
N GLY A 897 -31.83 -0.35 0.77
CA GLY A 897 -32.89 -0.39 1.77
C GLY A 897 -32.51 0.14 3.14
N GLN A 898 -31.40 0.90 3.21
CA GLN A 898 -30.91 1.50 4.45
C GLN A 898 -31.54 2.88 4.69
N ARG A 899 -31.62 3.27 5.95
CA ARG A 899 -32.08 4.61 6.34
C ARG A 899 -30.93 5.64 6.37
N GLU A 900 -29.72 5.16 6.62
CA GLU A 900 -28.51 5.96 6.77
C GLU A 900 -27.33 5.28 6.05
N LEU A 901 -26.38 6.06 5.60
CA LEU A 901 -25.14 5.55 5.04
C LEU A 901 -24.38 4.72 6.08
N LEU A 902 -23.77 3.62 5.65
CA LEU A 902 -23.00 2.69 6.49
C LEU A 902 -23.82 1.97 7.58
N ALA A 903 -25.17 1.93 7.50
CA ALA A 903 -25.99 1.23 8.51
C ALA A 903 -25.64 -0.27 8.66
N ARG A 904 -25.06 -0.88 7.62
CA ARG A 904 -24.54 -2.26 7.65
C ARG A 904 -23.16 -2.36 8.33
N ASN A 905 -22.42 -1.26 8.42
CA ASN A 905 -21.12 -1.18 9.08
C ASN A 905 -21.14 -0.18 10.24
N ARG A 906 -21.88 -0.53 11.28
CA ARG A 906 -22.11 0.34 12.46
C ARG A 906 -20.81 0.77 13.16
N VAL A 907 -19.76 -0.06 13.10
CA VAL A 907 -18.47 0.26 13.72
C VAL A 907 -17.83 1.44 12.98
N LEU A 908 -17.81 1.38 11.66
CA LEU A 908 -17.23 2.43 10.81
C LEU A 908 -18.10 3.71 10.87
N ALA A 909 -19.43 3.58 10.75
CA ALA A 909 -20.35 4.71 10.86
C ALA A 909 -20.14 5.46 12.19
N ARG A 910 -20.04 4.72 13.29
CA ARG A 910 -19.79 5.29 14.62
C ARG A 910 -18.42 5.94 14.73
N SER A 911 -17.36 5.31 14.18
CA SER A 911 -16.01 5.89 14.21
C SER A 911 -16.00 7.24 13.49
N ILE A 912 -16.59 7.35 12.31
CA ILE A 912 -16.69 8.61 11.55
C ILE A 912 -17.49 9.65 12.33
N HIS A 913 -18.65 9.27 12.85
CA HIS A 913 -19.52 10.19 13.62
C HIS A 913 -18.80 10.77 14.86
N LEU A 914 -18.07 9.94 15.59
CA LEU A 914 -17.34 10.37 16.79
C LEU A 914 -16.14 11.26 16.47
N ARG A 915 -15.56 11.14 15.27
CA ARG A 915 -14.39 11.91 14.83
C ARG A 915 -14.74 13.30 14.29
N ASN A 916 -15.84 13.43 13.59
CA ASN A 916 -16.23 14.66 12.93
C ASN A 916 -16.17 15.92 13.84
N PRO A 917 -16.68 15.91 15.11
CA PRO A 917 -16.60 17.09 15.99
C PRO A 917 -15.19 17.57 16.32
N TYR A 918 -14.18 16.73 16.09
CA TYR A 918 -12.77 17.06 16.33
C TYR A 918 -12.04 17.42 15.03
N VAL A 919 -12.51 16.93 13.87
CA VAL A 919 -11.98 17.32 12.55
C VAL A 919 -12.46 18.72 12.16
N ASP A 920 -13.71 19.02 12.48
CA ASP A 920 -14.33 20.29 12.08
C ASP A 920 -13.57 21.55 12.54
N PRO A 921 -13.10 21.66 13.80
CA PRO A 921 -12.28 22.80 14.20
C PRO A 921 -11.03 22.98 13.34
N MET A 922 -10.34 21.89 13.00
CA MET A 922 -9.14 21.96 12.16
C MET A 922 -9.48 22.39 10.73
N SER A 923 -10.61 21.93 10.17
CA SER A 923 -11.09 22.39 8.87
C SER A 923 -11.41 23.90 8.88
N LEU A 924 -12.05 24.39 9.93
CA LEU A 924 -12.35 25.82 10.10
C LEU A 924 -11.07 26.65 10.25
N ILE A 925 -10.10 26.16 11.03
CA ILE A 925 -8.78 26.81 11.18
C ILE A 925 -8.05 26.83 9.83
N GLN A 926 -8.08 25.74 9.07
CA GLN A 926 -7.46 25.69 7.75
C GLN A 926 -8.07 26.74 6.79
N VAL A 927 -9.40 26.82 6.74
CA VAL A 927 -10.09 27.85 5.92
C VAL A 927 -9.70 29.26 6.36
N GLU A 928 -9.62 29.55 7.65
CA GLU A 928 -9.23 30.85 8.13
C GLU A 928 -7.79 31.20 7.77
N LEU A 929 -6.84 30.26 7.93
CA LEU A 929 -5.44 30.49 7.54
C LEU A 929 -5.31 30.68 6.01
N MET A 930 -6.04 29.93 5.20
CA MET A 930 -6.08 30.13 3.74
C MET A 930 -6.67 31.50 3.38
N ARG A 931 -7.71 31.94 4.08
CA ARG A 931 -8.31 33.29 3.90
C ARG A 931 -7.30 34.39 4.22
N ARG A 932 -6.58 34.31 5.32
CA ARG A 932 -5.52 35.25 5.71
C ARG A 932 -4.42 35.32 4.67
N LYS A 933 -4.02 34.15 4.12
CA LYS A 933 -3.05 34.10 3.02
C LYS A 933 -3.58 34.81 1.77
N GLN A 934 -4.85 34.62 1.41
CA GLN A 934 -5.48 35.35 0.30
C GLN A 934 -5.59 36.86 0.52
N GLN A 935 -5.66 37.31 1.79
CA GLN A 935 -5.67 38.70 2.19
C GLN A 935 -4.28 39.31 2.26
N GLY A 936 -3.22 38.56 1.98
CA GLY A 936 -1.85 39.05 1.88
C GLY A 936 -1.04 38.95 3.19
N GLU A 937 -1.49 38.15 4.16
CA GLU A 937 -0.65 37.85 5.33
C GLU A 937 0.57 37.05 4.87
N GLU A 938 1.71 37.28 5.50
CA GLU A 938 3.01 36.74 5.11
C GLU A 938 3.00 35.17 5.01
N PRO A 939 3.23 34.59 3.84
CA PRO A 939 3.11 33.15 3.64
C PRO A 939 3.98 32.32 4.58
N THR A 940 5.20 32.78 4.90
CA THR A 940 6.17 32.08 5.76
C THR A 940 5.65 31.82 7.17
N LYS A 941 4.80 32.72 7.69
CA LYS A 941 4.16 32.56 9.01
C LYS A 941 3.02 31.54 8.98
N LEU A 942 2.38 31.34 7.81
CA LEU A 942 1.19 30.51 7.66
C LEU A 942 1.52 29.08 7.20
N GLU A 943 2.65 28.87 6.52
CA GLU A 943 3.03 27.55 5.97
C GLU A 943 3.02 26.41 7.01
N TYR A 944 3.64 26.66 8.16
CA TYR A 944 3.77 25.64 9.20
C TYR A 944 2.41 25.30 9.85
N PRO A 945 1.57 26.28 10.26
CA PRO A 945 0.21 26.00 10.73
C PRO A 945 -0.71 25.37 9.71
N LEU A 946 -0.63 25.76 8.42
CA LEU A 946 -1.38 25.13 7.34
C LEU A 946 -0.96 23.67 7.16
N GLY A 947 0.35 23.39 7.17
CA GLY A 947 0.86 22.01 7.16
C GLY A 947 0.35 21.18 8.34
N ALA A 948 0.27 21.76 9.53
CA ALA A 948 -0.28 21.08 10.71
C ALA A 948 -1.79 20.76 10.56
N THR A 949 -2.58 21.68 9.98
CA THR A 949 -4.01 21.39 9.70
C THR A 949 -4.18 20.28 8.69
N ILE A 950 -3.35 20.25 7.62
CA ILE A 950 -3.35 19.18 6.61
C ILE A 950 -3.10 17.83 7.29
N ASN A 951 -2.07 17.75 8.14
CA ASN A 951 -1.71 16.55 8.87
C ASN A 951 -2.80 16.10 9.84
N GLY A 952 -3.35 17.03 10.59
CA GLY A 952 -4.39 16.77 11.58
C GLY A 952 -5.70 16.27 10.95
N ILE A 953 -6.16 16.89 9.86
CA ILE A 953 -7.35 16.46 9.11
C ILE A 953 -7.14 15.07 8.51
N ALA A 954 -5.97 14.82 7.92
CA ALA A 954 -5.64 13.50 7.37
C ALA A 954 -5.68 12.41 8.45
N ALA A 955 -5.07 12.65 9.61
CA ALA A 955 -5.10 11.72 10.75
C ALA A 955 -6.54 11.52 11.29
N GLY A 956 -7.33 12.58 11.34
CA GLY A 956 -8.73 12.55 11.81
C GLY A 956 -9.66 11.75 10.92
N LEU A 957 -9.49 11.87 9.61
CA LEU A 957 -10.31 11.14 8.61
C LEU A 957 -9.83 9.71 8.35
N HIS A 958 -8.72 9.27 8.93
CA HIS A 958 -7.99 8.07 8.49
C HIS A 958 -7.80 8.06 6.98
N ASN A 959 -7.41 9.20 6.46
CA ASN A 959 -7.33 9.40 5.03
C ASN A 959 -6.20 10.38 4.72
N THR A 960 -5.18 9.87 4.12
CA THR A 960 -3.97 10.62 3.77
C THR A 960 -3.83 10.84 2.26
N GLY A 961 -4.92 10.70 1.54
CA GLY A 961 -4.93 10.95 0.10
C GLY A 961 -5.68 9.92 -0.73
#